data_01984ec896d3233cb7aaedfb9e01c272
#
_entry.id   01984ec896d3233cb7aaedfb9e01c272
#
_cell.length_a   1.000
_cell.length_b   1.000
_cell.length_c   1.000
_cell.angle_alpha   90.00
_cell.angle_beta   90.00
_cell.angle_gamma   90.00
#
_symmetry.space_group_name_H-M   'P 1'
#
loop_
_entity.id
_entity.type
_entity.pdbx_description
1 polymer ?
#
loop_
_entity_poly.entity_id
_entity_poly.type
_entity_poly.pdbx_seq_one_letter_code
_entity_poly.pdbx_strand_id
1 'polypeptide(L)'
;MKIRQISLSAVALIATTLVATLAMGAESNRQPNIVFILADDLGWSDTTLFGTTRFYKTPNIERLAARGMTFTRAYSASPLCSPTRASILTGLSPARHGITSPSCHLPTVTLQAIPKPTGPPDAKATVLTSVSRLDRKYETLAETLKDNGYATGHFGKWHLGAEPYSPLQHGFDVDVPHHPGPGPAGSYVAPWNFKDFDHDPDIPNEHIEDRMAKEAVAFMERHHDKPFFLNYWMFSVHAPFDAKRGLIDKYRKQVDKTNPQRSPTYAAMIESMDDAVGTLLDTLDRLNISDNTIIMFASDNGGNMYNQVDGTSPTSNAPLRGGKATMWEGGVRGPAIVVYPEHVEAGTRSKEMIQSCDFYPTLLQLTGIESEQSFDGISIVPALHGGTLQRESIFTYFPHQTRVPDWLPPAVSVHSGDWKLIRFFHGESPGKHSYKLFNLESDIGEQINLAADKPTQVQELDMLISEFLKETNAVVPLPNPRFDPATYDPKMIGKAKLKSTGRPQRSDSKKPQLKAKPVAGWQAGGTCLVALKDGSLIVTSSGGDPHLSFKLPTEVTQEELILKLTISSDSRGSGHIFWQEKGVIPAFFRDRSRSFEVQHDSQPHDYSISWSAKIPVVAVRIDPSTAPGKITISQIRLVDGDGNEVYRWKF
;
A
#
# COMPACT_ATOMS: atom_id res chain seq x y z
N MET A 1 69.08 -58.91 -1.51
CA MET A 1 67.79 -58.52 -0.92
C MET A 1 67.77 -57.02 -0.82
N LYS A 2 67.10 -56.32 -1.79
CA LYS A 2 66.96 -54.84 -1.84
C LYS A 2 65.55 -54.48 -1.44
N ILE A 3 65.39 -53.89 -0.27
CA ILE A 3 64.14 -53.36 0.24
C ILE A 3 63.98 -51.97 -0.39
N ARG A 4 62.89 -51.77 -1.15
CA ARG A 4 62.50 -50.47 -1.70
C ARG A 4 61.92 -49.58 -0.61
N GLN A 5 62.55 -48.44 -0.35
CA GLN A 5 61.94 -47.34 0.38
C GLN A 5 60.88 -46.72 -0.52
N ILE A 6 59.61 -46.84 -0.14
CA ILE A 6 58.46 -46.05 -0.73
C ILE A 6 58.47 -44.74 0.04
N SER A 7 58.65 -43.63 -0.70
CA SER A 7 58.81 -42.30 -0.13
C SER A 7 57.50 -41.80 0.50
N LEU A 8 57.55 -41.32 1.73
CA LEU A 8 56.46 -40.68 2.47
C LEU A 8 55.86 -39.40 1.77
N SER A 9 56.51 -38.89 0.73
CA SER A 9 56.10 -37.69 0.00
C SER A 9 54.85 -37.88 -0.86
N ALA A 10 54.53 -39.08 -1.32
CA ALA A 10 53.37 -39.36 -2.15
C ALA A 10 52.04 -39.42 -1.36
N VAL A 11 52.10 -39.80 -0.08
CA VAL A 11 50.93 -39.90 0.80
C VAL A 11 50.48 -38.51 1.30
N ALA A 12 51.44 -37.60 1.52
CA ALA A 12 51.11 -36.21 1.92
C ALA A 12 50.45 -35.40 0.79
N LEU A 13 50.79 -35.66 -0.49
CA LEU A 13 50.23 -34.94 -1.62
C LEU A 13 48.79 -35.39 -1.96
N ILE A 14 48.47 -36.69 -1.71
CA ILE A 14 47.10 -37.22 -1.91
C ILE A 14 46.16 -36.77 -0.77
N ALA A 15 46.66 -36.63 0.46
CA ALA A 15 45.88 -36.14 1.58
C ALA A 15 45.54 -34.64 1.45
N THR A 16 46.44 -33.79 0.92
CA THR A 16 46.21 -32.36 0.69
C THR A 16 45.26 -32.10 -0.47
N THR A 17 45.29 -32.91 -1.55
CA THR A 17 44.33 -32.80 -2.66
C THR A 17 42.93 -33.30 -2.27
N LEU A 18 42.81 -34.30 -1.39
CA LEU A 18 41.51 -34.79 -0.92
C LEU A 18 40.84 -33.82 0.08
N VAL A 19 41.60 -33.11 0.90
CA VAL A 19 41.11 -32.09 1.82
C VAL A 19 40.69 -30.81 1.04
N ALA A 20 41.42 -30.43 -0.02
CA ALA A 20 41.08 -29.32 -0.86
C ALA A 20 39.79 -29.58 -1.69
N THR A 21 39.59 -30.80 -2.18
CA THR A 21 38.35 -31.19 -2.90
C THR A 21 37.15 -31.33 -1.96
N LEU A 22 37.34 -31.71 -0.70
CA LEU A 22 36.29 -31.73 0.30
C LEU A 22 35.88 -30.30 0.77
N ALA A 23 36.84 -29.37 0.82
CA ALA A 23 36.58 -27.99 1.15
C ALA A 23 35.83 -27.26 0.02
N MET A 24 36.13 -27.54 -1.26
CA MET A 24 35.39 -26.98 -2.41
C MET A 24 34.02 -27.62 -2.61
N GLY A 25 33.77 -28.83 -2.07
CA GLY A 25 32.44 -29.48 -2.11
C GLY A 25 31.49 -29.08 -0.98
N ALA A 26 31.99 -28.43 0.08
CA ALA A 26 31.16 -28.01 1.22
C ALA A 26 30.52 -26.64 1.06
N GLU A 27 30.93 -25.80 0.09
CA GLU A 27 30.30 -24.52 -0.20
C GLU A 27 29.02 -24.64 -1.08
N SER A 28 28.80 -25.76 -1.77
CA SER A 28 27.72 -25.93 -2.73
C SER A 28 26.37 -26.42 -2.15
N ASN A 29 26.22 -26.51 -0.81
CA ASN A 29 25.00 -27.09 -0.21
C ASN A 29 24.32 -26.17 0.82
N ARG A 30 24.66 -24.87 0.84
CA ARG A 30 23.99 -23.91 1.72
C ARG A 30 22.76 -23.35 1.00
N GLN A 31 21.60 -23.51 1.62
CA GLN A 31 20.35 -22.87 1.15
C GLN A 31 20.57 -21.36 0.92
N PRO A 32 20.11 -20.78 -0.20
CA PRO A 32 20.29 -19.35 -0.48
C PRO A 32 19.47 -18.49 0.48
N ASN A 33 19.97 -17.31 0.79
CA ASN A 33 19.16 -16.27 1.39
C ASN A 33 18.13 -15.76 0.37
N ILE A 34 17.02 -15.21 0.86
CA ILE A 34 15.98 -14.62 0.03
C ILE A 34 15.72 -13.19 0.51
N VAL A 35 15.81 -12.22 -0.38
CA VAL A 35 15.41 -10.82 -0.16
C VAL A 35 14.31 -10.47 -1.15
N PHE A 36 13.09 -10.29 -0.66
CA PHE A 36 11.95 -9.91 -1.49
C PHE A 36 11.57 -8.45 -1.25
N ILE A 37 11.90 -7.58 -2.19
CA ILE A 37 11.65 -6.14 -2.16
C ILE A 37 10.37 -5.85 -2.94
N LEU A 38 9.33 -5.34 -2.27
CA LEU A 38 8.07 -4.97 -2.91
C LEU A 38 7.80 -3.47 -2.70
N ALA A 39 7.82 -2.71 -3.79
CA ALA A 39 7.39 -1.31 -3.77
C ALA A 39 5.85 -1.20 -3.75
N ASP A 40 5.32 -0.15 -3.13
CA ASP A 40 3.90 0.15 -3.01
C ASP A 40 3.52 1.28 -3.97
N ASP A 41 2.60 1.03 -4.90
CA ASP A 41 2.13 1.99 -5.91
C ASP A 41 3.22 2.46 -6.91
N LEU A 42 4.30 1.74 -7.12
CA LEU A 42 5.35 2.13 -8.06
C LEU A 42 4.95 1.80 -9.50
N GLY A 43 4.81 2.82 -10.32
CA GLY A 43 4.45 2.67 -11.73
C GLY A 43 5.59 2.10 -12.59
N TRP A 44 5.22 1.45 -13.70
CA TRP A 44 6.17 0.96 -14.70
C TRP A 44 7.10 2.07 -15.22
N SER A 45 6.58 3.29 -15.37
CA SER A 45 7.32 4.46 -15.85
C SER A 45 8.02 5.25 -14.72
N ASP A 46 7.97 4.80 -13.47
CA ASP A 46 8.52 5.54 -12.33
C ASP A 46 9.99 5.22 -12.06
N THR A 47 10.54 4.22 -12.75
CA THR A 47 11.95 3.85 -12.68
C THR A 47 12.68 4.19 -13.98
N THR A 48 14.01 4.30 -13.92
CA THR A 48 14.86 4.51 -15.09
C THR A 48 15.05 3.27 -15.96
N LEU A 49 14.58 2.09 -15.50
CA LEU A 49 14.75 0.79 -16.16
C LEU A 49 14.29 0.75 -17.63
N PHE A 50 13.21 1.47 -17.94
CA PHE A 50 12.59 1.43 -19.27
C PHE A 50 12.84 2.72 -20.08
N GLY A 51 13.62 3.65 -19.55
CA GLY A 51 13.98 4.90 -20.22
C GLY A 51 12.81 5.89 -20.41
N THR A 52 11.72 5.70 -19.71
CA THR A 52 10.48 6.49 -19.83
C THR A 52 10.48 7.75 -18.95
N THR A 53 11.21 7.75 -17.84
CA THR A 53 11.35 8.92 -16.97
C THR A 53 12.62 9.71 -17.25
N ARG A 54 12.52 11.04 -17.13
CA ARG A 54 13.67 11.96 -17.13
C ARG A 54 13.82 12.68 -15.80
N PHE A 55 12.79 12.63 -14.97
CA PHE A 55 12.71 13.36 -13.72
C PHE A 55 13.10 12.53 -12.51
N TYR A 56 12.61 11.29 -12.45
CA TYR A 56 12.95 10.37 -11.35
C TYR A 56 14.33 9.75 -11.55
N LYS A 57 14.98 9.41 -10.44
CA LYS A 57 16.33 8.83 -10.41
C LYS A 57 16.33 7.58 -9.56
N THR A 58 16.69 6.45 -10.18
CA THR A 58 16.71 5.14 -9.54
C THR A 58 18.02 4.38 -9.80
N PRO A 59 19.20 4.96 -9.44
CA PRO A 59 20.49 4.34 -9.72
C PRO A 59 20.72 3.02 -9.02
N ASN A 60 20.14 2.79 -7.83
CA ASN A 60 20.29 1.53 -7.11
C ASN A 60 19.40 0.43 -7.69
N ILE A 61 18.21 0.77 -8.20
CA ILE A 61 17.37 -0.18 -8.97
C ILE A 61 18.07 -0.53 -10.29
N GLU A 62 18.75 0.41 -10.96
CA GLU A 62 19.59 0.10 -12.14
C GLU A 62 20.76 -0.83 -11.75
N ARG A 63 21.43 -0.58 -10.62
CA ARG A 63 22.48 -1.45 -10.09
C ARG A 63 21.95 -2.86 -9.79
N LEU A 64 20.73 -2.98 -9.24
CA LEU A 64 20.06 -4.26 -9.03
C LEU A 64 19.79 -4.96 -10.37
N ALA A 65 19.23 -4.25 -11.35
CA ALA A 65 18.96 -4.78 -12.69
C ALA A 65 20.23 -5.25 -13.41
N ALA A 66 21.34 -4.55 -13.20
CA ALA A 66 22.65 -4.94 -13.77
C ALA A 66 23.19 -6.26 -13.19
N ARG A 67 22.68 -6.74 -12.04
CA ARG A 67 23.08 -7.99 -11.38
C ARG A 67 22.20 -9.19 -11.75
N GLY A 68 21.11 -9.00 -12.47
CA GLY A 68 20.15 -10.07 -12.79
C GLY A 68 19.33 -9.81 -14.04
N MET A 69 18.11 -10.34 -14.05
CA MET A 69 17.19 -10.25 -15.18
C MET A 69 16.03 -9.28 -14.89
N THR A 70 15.76 -8.38 -15.83
CA THR A 70 14.61 -7.47 -15.80
C THR A 70 13.50 -8.00 -16.69
N PHE A 71 12.29 -8.15 -16.13
CA PHE A 71 11.10 -8.53 -16.89
C PHE A 71 10.38 -7.28 -17.41
N THR A 72 10.14 -7.24 -18.72
CA THR A 72 9.45 -6.11 -19.37
C THR A 72 7.93 -6.27 -19.39
N ARG A 73 7.42 -7.49 -19.12
CA ARG A 73 6.00 -7.86 -19.07
C ARG A 73 5.67 -8.52 -17.73
N ALA A 74 5.94 -7.81 -16.63
CA ALA A 74 5.60 -8.24 -15.28
C ALA A 74 4.27 -7.61 -14.85
N TYR A 75 3.38 -8.42 -14.31
CA TYR A 75 2.03 -8.02 -13.94
C TYR A 75 1.73 -8.30 -12.47
N SER A 76 1.11 -7.34 -11.80
CA SER A 76 0.49 -7.57 -10.51
C SER A 76 -0.78 -8.42 -10.67
N ALA A 77 -1.11 -9.23 -9.67
CA ALA A 77 -2.32 -10.07 -9.69
C ALA A 77 -3.61 -9.22 -9.62
N SER A 78 -3.50 -7.97 -9.19
CA SER A 78 -4.60 -7.02 -9.06
C SER A 78 -4.09 -5.58 -9.24
N PRO A 79 -4.93 -4.62 -9.65
CA PRO A 79 -4.57 -3.21 -9.66
C PRO A 79 -4.56 -2.56 -8.25
N LEU A 80 -4.52 -3.36 -7.18
CA LEU A 80 -4.58 -2.92 -5.78
C LEU A 80 -3.70 -3.77 -4.86
N CYS A 81 -3.22 -3.18 -3.77
CA CYS A 81 -2.20 -3.70 -2.88
C CYS A 81 -2.57 -5.02 -2.16
N SER A 82 -3.61 -5.06 -1.29
CA SER A 82 -3.90 -6.28 -0.51
C SER A 82 -4.13 -7.53 -1.36
N PRO A 83 -4.87 -7.49 -2.49
CA PRO A 83 -5.02 -8.66 -3.35
C PRO A 83 -3.68 -9.19 -3.88
N THR A 84 -2.81 -8.30 -4.38
CA THR A 84 -1.50 -8.67 -4.92
C THR A 84 -0.57 -9.22 -3.83
N ARG A 85 -0.56 -8.59 -2.66
CA ARG A 85 0.25 -9.05 -1.51
C ARG A 85 -0.17 -10.44 -1.04
N ALA A 86 -1.48 -10.73 -1.00
CA ALA A 86 -1.99 -12.07 -0.73
C ALA A 86 -1.55 -13.08 -1.81
N SER A 87 -1.60 -12.68 -3.08
CA SER A 87 -1.17 -13.55 -4.20
C SER A 87 0.31 -13.89 -4.14
N ILE A 88 1.18 -12.95 -3.74
CA ILE A 88 2.62 -13.20 -3.56
C ILE A 88 2.86 -14.24 -2.47
N LEU A 89 2.17 -14.12 -1.32
CA LEU A 89 2.38 -15.01 -0.17
C LEU A 89 1.75 -16.39 -0.34
N THR A 90 0.71 -16.51 -1.16
CA THR A 90 -0.03 -17.78 -1.31
C THR A 90 0.19 -18.48 -2.64
N GLY A 91 0.74 -17.78 -3.66
CA GLY A 91 0.80 -18.28 -5.04
C GLY A 91 -0.57 -18.40 -5.71
N LEU A 92 -1.63 -17.82 -5.09
CA LEU A 92 -3.02 -17.95 -5.54
C LEU A 92 -3.53 -16.62 -6.13
N SER A 93 -4.46 -16.72 -7.06
CA SER A 93 -5.12 -15.58 -7.68
C SER A 93 -6.15 -14.92 -6.72
N PRO A 94 -6.42 -13.61 -6.85
CA PRO A 94 -7.50 -12.93 -6.13
C PRO A 94 -8.88 -13.58 -6.32
N ALA A 95 -9.11 -14.25 -7.45
CA ALA A 95 -10.33 -15.00 -7.72
C ALA A 95 -10.48 -16.19 -6.75
N ARG A 96 -9.38 -16.84 -6.35
CA ARG A 96 -9.36 -17.99 -5.45
C ARG A 96 -9.35 -17.63 -3.98
N HIS A 97 -8.45 -16.72 -3.55
CA HIS A 97 -8.36 -16.36 -2.12
C HIS A 97 -9.42 -15.32 -1.69
N GLY A 98 -10.11 -14.68 -2.63
CA GLY A 98 -11.25 -13.80 -2.37
C GLY A 98 -10.90 -12.41 -1.84
N ILE A 99 -9.63 -12.09 -1.57
CA ILE A 99 -9.19 -10.72 -1.29
C ILE A 99 -9.11 -9.99 -2.63
N THR A 100 -10.10 -9.14 -2.91
CA THR A 100 -10.26 -8.45 -4.19
C THR A 100 -10.23 -6.92 -4.06
N SER A 101 -10.14 -6.41 -2.82
CA SER A 101 -10.02 -4.98 -2.53
C SER A 101 -9.10 -4.74 -1.33
N PRO A 102 -8.55 -3.51 -1.14
CA PRO A 102 -7.60 -3.20 -0.08
C PRO A 102 -8.33 -2.89 1.25
N SER A 103 -9.20 -3.80 1.69
CA SER A 103 -10.05 -3.63 2.89
C SER A 103 -9.49 -4.31 4.14
N CYS A 104 -8.26 -4.85 4.08
CA CYS A 104 -7.71 -5.67 5.15
C CYS A 104 -7.36 -4.90 6.43
N HIS A 105 -7.29 -3.57 6.38
CA HIS A 105 -7.10 -2.70 7.56
C HIS A 105 -8.41 -2.31 8.26
N LEU A 106 -9.56 -2.59 7.64
CA LEU A 106 -10.86 -2.24 8.24
C LEU A 106 -11.18 -3.14 9.45
N PRO A 107 -11.91 -2.65 10.45
CA PRO A 107 -12.19 -3.43 11.67
C PRO A 107 -13.06 -4.68 11.42
N THR A 108 -13.93 -4.65 10.39
CA THR A 108 -14.82 -5.78 10.09
C THR A 108 -14.04 -6.93 9.46
N VAL A 109 -14.09 -8.10 10.09
CA VAL A 109 -13.52 -9.34 9.57
C VAL A 109 -14.51 -10.02 8.63
N THR A 110 -14.08 -10.25 7.40
CA THR A 110 -14.82 -10.97 6.37
C THR A 110 -13.89 -12.04 5.79
N LEU A 111 -14.21 -13.32 5.97
CA LEU A 111 -13.40 -14.44 5.49
C LEU A 111 -13.99 -15.14 4.25
N GLN A 112 -15.13 -14.69 3.76
CA GLN A 112 -15.76 -15.19 2.55
C GLN A 112 -16.18 -14.04 1.64
N ALA A 113 -15.77 -14.07 0.38
CA ALA A 113 -16.26 -13.12 -0.61
C ALA A 113 -17.75 -13.38 -0.90
N ILE A 114 -18.54 -12.31 -0.99
CA ILE A 114 -19.99 -12.38 -1.22
C ILE A 114 -20.38 -11.34 -2.27
N PRO A 115 -21.18 -11.68 -3.29
CA PRO A 115 -21.71 -10.69 -4.21
C PRO A 115 -22.73 -9.81 -3.49
N LYS A 116 -22.64 -8.49 -3.68
CA LYS A 116 -23.66 -7.58 -3.15
C LYS A 116 -24.98 -7.81 -3.88
N PRO A 117 -26.11 -7.85 -3.17
CA PRO A 117 -27.41 -8.12 -3.80
C PRO A 117 -27.89 -7.01 -4.73
N THR A 118 -27.42 -5.78 -4.55
CA THR A 118 -27.78 -4.61 -5.37
C THR A 118 -26.57 -3.68 -5.56
N GLY A 119 -26.63 -2.87 -6.63
CA GLY A 119 -25.70 -1.78 -6.92
C GLY A 119 -26.42 -0.43 -7.10
N PRO A 120 -25.69 0.64 -7.43
CA PRO A 120 -26.31 1.92 -7.82
C PRO A 120 -27.08 1.79 -9.12
N PRO A 121 -28.12 2.64 -9.37
CA PRO A 121 -28.99 2.50 -10.55
C PRO A 121 -28.26 2.60 -11.89
N ASP A 122 -27.13 3.30 -11.92
CA ASP A 122 -26.30 3.50 -13.10
C ASP A 122 -25.26 2.38 -13.34
N ALA A 123 -25.31 1.27 -12.59
CA ALA A 123 -24.41 0.13 -12.74
C ALA A 123 -25.19 -1.11 -13.17
N LYS A 124 -24.75 -1.77 -14.25
CA LYS A 124 -25.37 -3.00 -14.78
C LYS A 124 -25.05 -4.25 -13.95
N ALA A 125 -23.88 -4.27 -13.33
CA ALA A 125 -23.42 -5.36 -12.45
C ALA A 125 -23.31 -4.87 -11.01
N THR A 126 -23.48 -5.77 -10.05
CA THR A 126 -23.12 -5.52 -8.65
C THR A 126 -21.60 -5.65 -8.47
N VAL A 127 -21.11 -5.35 -7.27
CA VAL A 127 -19.71 -5.58 -6.88
C VAL A 127 -19.67 -6.62 -5.75
N LEU A 128 -18.49 -7.10 -5.40
CA LEU A 128 -18.33 -8.01 -4.27
C LEU A 128 -18.08 -7.25 -2.95
N THR A 129 -18.41 -7.91 -1.84
CA THR A 129 -17.76 -7.70 -0.56
C THR A 129 -16.52 -8.58 -0.56
N SER A 130 -15.33 -7.97 -0.50
CA SER A 130 -14.05 -8.66 -0.49
C SER A 130 -13.81 -9.39 0.83
N VAL A 131 -13.09 -10.49 0.79
CA VAL A 131 -12.39 -11.00 1.97
C VAL A 131 -11.48 -9.88 2.49
N SER A 132 -11.44 -9.70 3.81
CA SER A 132 -10.73 -8.58 4.47
C SER A 132 -9.57 -9.03 5.36
N ARG A 133 -9.17 -10.30 5.29
CA ARG A 133 -8.03 -10.86 6.03
C ARG A 133 -7.40 -11.98 5.21
N LEU A 134 -6.09 -12.14 5.28
CA LEU A 134 -5.45 -13.37 4.83
C LEU A 134 -5.84 -14.48 5.81
N ASP A 135 -6.63 -15.42 5.32
CA ASP A 135 -7.12 -16.53 6.15
C ASP A 135 -5.95 -17.49 6.45
N ARG A 136 -5.78 -17.86 7.72
CA ARG A 136 -4.74 -18.79 8.20
C ARG A 136 -4.84 -20.21 7.65
N LYS A 137 -5.90 -20.53 6.92
CA LYS A 137 -6.00 -21.80 6.18
C LYS A 137 -5.06 -21.89 4.98
N TYR A 138 -4.58 -20.74 4.47
CA TYR A 138 -3.62 -20.69 3.38
C TYR A 138 -2.21 -20.76 3.96
N GLU A 139 -1.45 -21.77 3.58
CA GLU A 139 -0.04 -21.85 3.84
C GLU A 139 0.68 -20.76 3.05
N THR A 140 1.45 -19.94 3.74
CA THR A 140 2.18 -18.82 3.12
C THR A 140 3.62 -19.22 2.79
N LEU A 141 4.23 -18.50 1.84
CA LEU A 141 5.64 -18.64 1.53
C LEU A 141 6.53 -18.56 2.79
N ALA A 142 6.19 -17.68 3.73
CA ALA A 142 6.98 -17.52 4.96
C ALA A 142 6.85 -18.73 5.88
N GLU A 143 5.65 -19.35 5.99
CA GLU A 143 5.45 -20.59 6.74
C GLU A 143 6.29 -21.73 6.13
N THR A 144 6.17 -21.94 4.82
CA THR A 144 6.95 -22.98 4.13
C THR A 144 8.46 -22.78 4.28
N LEU A 145 8.96 -21.55 4.12
CA LEU A 145 10.39 -21.27 4.30
C LEU A 145 10.84 -21.46 5.76
N LYS A 146 10.03 -21.04 6.73
CA LYS A 146 10.31 -21.22 8.16
C LYS A 146 10.38 -22.70 8.52
N ASP A 147 9.45 -23.51 8.04
CA ASP A 147 9.43 -24.97 8.27
C ASP A 147 10.64 -25.67 7.63
N ASN A 148 11.27 -25.02 6.64
CA ASN A 148 12.52 -25.46 6.02
C ASN A 148 13.77 -24.77 6.59
N GLY A 149 13.69 -24.19 7.80
CA GLY A 149 14.85 -23.71 8.57
C GLY A 149 15.29 -22.27 8.29
N TYR A 150 14.52 -21.50 7.52
CA TYR A 150 14.80 -20.09 7.30
C TYR A 150 14.44 -19.25 8.54
N ALA A 151 15.29 -18.29 8.87
CA ALA A 151 14.88 -17.16 9.71
C ALA A 151 14.02 -16.21 8.87
N THR A 152 12.85 -15.81 9.37
CA THR A 152 11.87 -15.05 8.57
C THR A 152 11.61 -13.68 9.17
N GLY A 153 11.69 -12.62 8.36
CA GLY A 153 11.43 -11.25 8.82
C GLY A 153 10.58 -10.46 7.82
N HIS A 154 9.54 -9.80 8.33
CA HIS A 154 8.71 -8.86 7.59
C HIS A 154 9.04 -7.43 8.02
N PHE A 155 9.31 -6.55 7.04
CA PHE A 155 9.66 -5.15 7.27
C PHE A 155 8.82 -4.25 6.35
N GLY A 156 8.00 -3.37 6.95
CA GLY A 156 7.18 -2.41 6.24
C GLY A 156 5.69 -2.71 6.22
N LYS A 157 5.05 -2.61 5.06
CA LYS A 157 3.60 -2.67 4.90
C LYS A 157 3.08 -4.10 4.79
N TRP A 158 2.28 -4.52 5.76
CA TRP A 158 1.55 -5.80 5.70
C TRP A 158 0.26 -5.71 4.88
N HIS A 159 -0.72 -4.98 5.38
CA HIS A 159 -2.04 -4.73 4.78
C HIS A 159 -2.85 -5.98 4.42
N LEU A 160 -2.69 -7.08 5.19
CA LEU A 160 -3.44 -8.34 5.04
C LEU A 160 -4.21 -8.73 6.30
N GLY A 161 -4.21 -7.90 7.34
CA GLY A 161 -4.97 -8.05 8.58
C GLY A 161 -4.19 -7.65 9.82
N ALA A 162 -4.95 -7.23 10.86
CA ALA A 162 -4.43 -7.10 12.22
C ALA A 162 -4.52 -8.46 12.93
N GLU A 163 -3.96 -8.57 14.14
CA GLU A 163 -4.10 -9.77 14.96
C GLU A 163 -5.54 -10.32 14.95
N PRO A 164 -5.74 -11.63 14.80
CA PRO A 164 -4.74 -12.73 14.70
C PRO A 164 -4.34 -13.07 13.23
N TYR A 165 -4.26 -12.09 12.35
CA TYR A 165 -3.90 -12.23 10.93
C TYR A 165 -2.66 -11.38 10.57
N SER A 166 -1.80 -11.12 11.55
CA SER A 166 -0.55 -10.37 11.38
C SER A 166 0.54 -11.24 10.72
N PRO A 167 1.68 -10.67 10.29
CA PRO A 167 2.82 -11.44 9.80
C PRO A 167 3.27 -12.53 10.78
N LEU A 168 3.27 -12.26 12.09
CA LEU A 168 3.65 -13.23 13.12
C LEU A 168 2.78 -14.48 13.15
N GLN A 169 1.54 -14.40 12.64
CA GLN A 169 0.61 -15.52 12.52
C GLN A 169 0.66 -16.21 11.14
N HIS A 170 1.54 -15.72 10.26
CA HIS A 170 1.75 -16.21 8.89
C HIS A 170 3.21 -16.54 8.59
N GLY A 171 3.93 -17.10 9.59
CA GLY A 171 5.26 -17.67 9.43
C GLY A 171 6.43 -16.71 9.61
N PHE A 172 6.22 -15.43 9.91
CA PHE A 172 7.33 -14.52 10.19
C PHE A 172 7.73 -14.55 11.68
N ASP A 173 9.06 -14.58 11.94
CA ASP A 173 9.64 -14.48 13.28
C ASP A 173 9.72 -13.02 13.76
N VAL A 174 9.89 -12.10 12.82
CA VAL A 174 10.04 -10.67 13.06
C VAL A 174 9.04 -9.90 12.20
N ASP A 175 8.39 -8.88 12.78
CA ASP A 175 7.46 -7.98 12.08
C ASP A 175 7.67 -6.53 12.56
N VAL A 176 8.14 -5.66 11.67
CA VAL A 176 8.44 -4.25 11.95
C VAL A 176 7.80 -3.39 10.87
N PRO A 177 6.99 -2.37 11.22
CA PRO A 177 6.66 -1.84 12.56
C PRO A 177 5.43 -2.48 13.21
N HIS A 178 5.02 -3.67 12.79
CA HIS A 178 3.82 -4.39 13.27
C HIS A 178 2.53 -3.57 13.09
N HIS A 179 2.31 -3.15 11.84
CA HIS A 179 1.20 -2.23 11.50
C HIS A 179 0.28 -2.81 10.42
N PRO A 180 -1.03 -2.97 10.68
CA PRO A 180 -1.96 -3.55 9.70
C PRO A 180 -2.45 -2.54 8.64
N GLY A 181 -2.09 -1.27 8.75
CA GLY A 181 -2.59 -0.17 7.94
C GLY A 181 -2.11 -0.18 6.49
N PRO A 182 -2.76 0.64 5.64
CA PRO A 182 -2.49 0.66 4.19
C PRO A 182 -1.23 1.45 3.79
N GLY A 183 -0.61 2.16 4.71
CA GLY A 183 0.57 3.00 4.46
C GLY A 183 1.27 3.35 5.77
N PRO A 184 2.24 4.26 5.77
CA PRO A 184 2.90 4.69 7.00
C PRO A 184 1.90 5.37 7.93
N ALA A 185 2.04 5.15 9.23
CA ALA A 185 1.13 5.69 10.24
C ALA A 185 1.39 7.20 10.44
N GLY A 186 0.65 8.02 9.71
CA GLY A 186 0.73 9.48 9.76
C GLY A 186 1.45 10.11 8.59
N SER A 187 2.75 9.94 8.46
CA SER A 187 3.59 10.53 7.41
C SER A 187 4.78 9.60 7.09
N TYR A 188 5.53 9.92 6.03
CA TYR A 188 6.83 9.30 5.74
C TYR A 188 7.95 9.85 6.63
N VAL A 189 7.78 11.05 7.14
CA VAL A 189 8.74 11.73 8.02
C VAL A 189 8.21 11.72 9.44
N ALA A 190 9.06 11.33 10.39
CA ALA A 190 8.72 11.29 11.80
C ALA A 190 8.27 12.67 12.34
N PRO A 191 7.42 12.71 13.40
CA PRO A 191 6.98 11.60 14.24
C PRO A 191 5.88 10.75 13.59
N TRP A 192 5.90 9.44 13.86
CA TRP A 192 4.89 8.51 13.37
C TRP A 192 3.84 8.18 14.44
N ASN A 193 2.73 7.56 14.00
CA ASN A 193 1.65 7.12 14.88
C ASN A 193 1.52 5.58 14.89
N PHE A 194 2.64 4.85 14.78
CA PHE A 194 2.62 3.41 15.00
C PHE A 194 2.40 3.10 16.48
N LYS A 195 1.76 1.98 16.76
CA LYS A 195 1.70 1.46 18.12
C LYS A 195 3.05 0.78 18.41
N ASP A 196 3.66 1.13 19.53
CA ASP A 196 4.89 0.50 20.03
C ASP A 196 6.13 0.60 19.09
N PHE A 197 6.10 1.51 18.11
CA PHE A 197 7.22 1.78 17.22
C PHE A 197 7.31 3.28 16.90
N ASP A 198 8.46 3.89 17.12
CA ASP A 198 8.69 5.31 16.85
C ASP A 198 10.09 5.52 16.26
N HIS A 199 10.36 6.77 15.85
CA HIS A 199 11.64 7.19 15.31
C HIS A 199 12.75 7.16 16.37
N ASP A 200 13.99 7.13 15.90
CA ASP A 200 15.16 7.31 16.74
C ASP A 200 15.17 8.76 17.30
N PRO A 201 15.15 8.96 18.63
CA PRO A 201 15.10 10.30 19.21
C PRO A 201 16.30 11.18 18.83
N ASP A 202 17.41 10.56 18.44
CA ASP A 202 18.61 11.28 17.99
C ASP A 202 18.56 11.65 16.50
N ILE A 203 17.55 11.18 15.75
CA ILE A 203 17.36 11.45 14.31
C ILE A 203 16.06 12.24 14.10
N PRO A 204 16.06 13.57 14.28
CA PRO A 204 14.86 14.36 14.06
C PRO A 204 14.44 14.31 12.58
N ASN A 205 13.15 14.12 12.33
CA ASN A 205 12.56 13.95 10.99
C ASN A 205 13.09 12.71 10.25
N GLU A 206 13.36 11.61 10.97
CA GLU A 206 13.74 10.32 10.37
C GLU A 206 12.71 9.90 9.31
N HIS A 207 13.20 9.44 8.16
CA HIS A 207 12.32 8.95 7.09
C HIS A 207 12.02 7.46 7.29
N ILE A 208 10.78 7.05 7.09
CA ILE A 208 10.35 5.67 7.39
C ILE A 208 11.14 4.62 6.58
N GLU A 209 11.49 4.90 5.33
CA GLU A 209 12.28 3.95 4.54
C GLU A 209 13.71 3.81 5.05
N ASP A 210 14.33 4.91 5.55
CA ASP A 210 15.65 4.83 6.18
C ASP A 210 15.59 3.96 7.44
N ARG A 211 14.51 4.13 8.24
CA ARG A 211 14.31 3.32 9.44
C ARG A 211 14.02 1.86 9.10
N MET A 212 13.19 1.56 8.12
CA MET A 212 12.92 0.19 7.71
C MET A 212 14.18 -0.48 7.15
N ALA A 213 15.01 0.24 6.38
CA ALA A 213 16.29 -0.27 5.90
C ALA A 213 17.25 -0.58 7.07
N LYS A 214 17.34 0.30 8.08
CA LYS A 214 18.14 0.07 9.30
C LYS A 214 17.71 -1.20 10.04
N GLU A 215 16.40 -1.42 10.22
CA GLU A 215 15.86 -2.61 10.88
C GLU A 215 16.12 -3.89 10.04
N ALA A 216 15.98 -3.82 8.73
CA ALA A 216 16.28 -4.91 7.81
C ALA A 216 17.77 -5.26 7.79
N VAL A 217 18.65 -4.26 7.82
CA VAL A 217 20.11 -4.46 7.95
C VAL A 217 20.43 -5.20 9.25
N ALA A 218 19.87 -4.77 10.38
CA ALA A 218 20.08 -5.44 11.67
C ALA A 218 19.60 -6.90 11.67
N PHE A 219 18.52 -7.20 10.92
CA PHE A 219 18.04 -8.56 10.71
C PHE A 219 19.04 -9.38 9.87
N MET A 220 19.53 -8.87 8.75
CA MET A 220 20.52 -9.53 7.90
C MET A 220 21.83 -9.80 8.69
N GLU A 221 22.33 -8.82 9.44
CA GLU A 221 23.53 -8.96 10.27
C GLU A 221 23.37 -10.04 11.36
N ARG A 222 22.19 -10.19 11.93
CA ARG A 222 21.90 -11.21 12.96
C ARG A 222 21.82 -12.62 12.37
N HIS A 223 21.41 -12.74 11.11
CA HIS A 223 21.09 -14.03 10.50
C HIS A 223 22.00 -14.43 9.32
N HIS A 224 23.08 -13.67 9.04
CA HIS A 224 23.96 -13.90 7.88
C HIS A 224 24.68 -15.26 7.87
N ASP A 225 24.72 -15.97 9.00
CA ASP A 225 25.33 -17.29 9.17
C ASP A 225 24.39 -18.46 8.83
N LYS A 226 23.12 -18.22 8.60
CA LYS A 226 22.08 -19.21 8.24
C LYS A 226 21.14 -18.65 7.17
N PRO A 227 20.38 -19.50 6.46
CA PRO A 227 19.43 -19.02 5.48
C PRO A 227 18.37 -18.13 6.12
N PHE A 228 18.04 -17.03 5.47
CA PHE A 228 16.99 -16.12 5.91
C PHE A 228 16.06 -15.70 4.74
N PHE A 229 14.83 -15.39 5.08
CA PHE A 229 13.85 -14.74 4.22
C PHE A 229 13.54 -13.34 4.75
N LEU A 230 14.09 -12.33 4.09
CA LEU A 230 13.80 -10.92 4.31
C LEU A 230 12.68 -10.47 3.39
N ASN A 231 11.48 -10.31 3.92
CA ASN A 231 10.32 -9.77 3.21
C ASN A 231 10.25 -8.26 3.43
N TYR A 232 10.92 -7.49 2.54
CA TYR A 232 11.05 -6.04 2.63
C TYR A 232 9.98 -5.35 1.78
N TRP A 233 8.81 -5.15 2.35
CA TRP A 233 7.65 -4.57 1.68
C TRP A 233 7.50 -3.10 2.03
N MET A 234 8.02 -2.25 1.18
CA MET A 234 8.13 -0.81 1.39
C MET A 234 6.76 -0.14 1.55
N PHE A 235 6.74 0.98 2.25
CA PHE A 235 5.60 1.90 2.23
C PHE A 235 5.62 2.78 0.99
N SER A 236 6.81 3.04 0.43
CA SER A 236 7.02 3.89 -0.74
C SER A 236 6.54 3.21 -2.03
N VAL A 237 5.81 3.95 -2.86
CA VAL A 237 5.58 5.41 -2.89
C VAL A 237 4.09 5.74 -2.67
N HIS A 238 3.42 5.03 -1.75
CA HIS A 238 1.99 5.18 -1.45
C HIS A 238 1.69 6.52 -0.76
N ALA A 239 0.46 7.02 -0.90
CA ALA A 239 -0.02 8.16 -0.09
C ALA A 239 -0.06 7.80 1.43
N PRO A 240 0.13 8.78 2.35
CA PRO A 240 0.26 10.22 2.13
C PRO A 240 1.59 10.59 1.49
N PHE A 241 1.60 11.56 0.57
CA PHE A 241 2.81 11.98 -0.12
C PHE A 241 3.59 12.94 0.76
N ASP A 242 4.73 12.50 1.26
CA ASP A 242 5.68 13.30 2.04
C ASP A 242 7.09 12.71 1.91
N ALA A 243 8.14 13.54 2.07
CA ALA A 243 9.51 13.12 1.92
C ALA A 243 10.48 14.06 2.64
N LYS A 244 11.75 13.69 2.69
CA LYS A 244 12.84 14.52 3.21
C LYS A 244 12.85 15.90 2.56
N ARG A 245 12.73 16.97 3.35
CA ARG A 245 12.63 18.34 2.84
C ARG A 245 13.76 18.71 1.89
N GLY A 246 14.99 18.31 2.20
CA GLY A 246 16.15 18.58 1.35
C GLY A 246 16.05 17.98 -0.05
N LEU A 247 15.47 16.78 -0.16
CA LEU A 247 15.22 16.12 -1.46
C LEU A 247 14.10 16.83 -2.22
N ILE A 248 13.00 17.19 -1.55
CA ILE A 248 11.92 17.96 -2.18
C ILE A 248 12.47 19.27 -2.76
N ASP A 249 13.30 20.00 -2.01
CA ASP A 249 13.89 21.26 -2.46
C ASP A 249 14.91 21.07 -3.60
N LYS A 250 15.65 19.95 -3.61
CA LYS A 250 16.51 19.51 -4.73
C LYS A 250 15.69 19.34 -6.02
N TYR A 251 14.61 18.57 -5.98
CA TYR A 251 13.78 18.29 -7.15
C TYR A 251 12.95 19.51 -7.60
N ARG A 252 12.52 20.37 -6.68
CA ARG A 252 11.78 21.60 -7.01
C ARG A 252 12.55 22.51 -7.98
N LYS A 253 13.88 22.52 -7.90
CA LYS A 253 14.74 23.29 -8.80
C LYS A 253 14.84 22.69 -10.22
N GLN A 254 14.41 21.44 -10.40
CA GLN A 254 14.51 20.69 -11.65
C GLN A 254 13.16 20.50 -12.36
N VAL A 255 12.07 21.10 -11.84
CA VAL A 255 10.73 20.94 -12.40
C VAL A 255 10.64 21.53 -13.80
N ASP A 256 10.29 20.68 -14.76
CA ASP A 256 9.84 21.06 -16.08
C ASP A 256 8.30 20.96 -16.14
N LYS A 257 7.63 22.08 -16.36
CA LYS A 257 6.16 22.17 -16.40
C LYS A 257 5.54 21.38 -17.56
N THR A 258 6.31 21.08 -18.60
CA THR A 258 5.86 20.29 -19.76
C THR A 258 5.96 18.78 -19.50
N ASN A 259 6.76 18.35 -18.52
CA ASN A 259 6.89 16.94 -18.16
C ASN A 259 5.66 16.49 -17.35
N PRO A 260 4.95 15.41 -17.74
CA PRO A 260 3.86 14.85 -16.94
C PRO A 260 4.33 14.35 -15.56
N GLN A 261 5.58 13.88 -15.45
CA GLN A 261 6.24 13.53 -14.19
C GLN A 261 7.01 14.75 -13.68
N ARG A 262 6.42 15.51 -12.74
CA ARG A 262 6.98 16.79 -12.28
C ARG A 262 6.70 17.11 -10.81
N SER A 263 6.25 16.13 -10.00
CA SER A 263 6.06 16.31 -8.57
C SER A 263 7.38 16.19 -7.82
N PRO A 264 7.90 17.26 -7.20
CA PRO A 264 9.14 17.20 -6.41
C PRO A 264 9.02 16.27 -5.20
N THR A 265 7.86 16.25 -4.55
CA THR A 265 7.62 15.38 -3.39
C THR A 265 7.67 13.90 -3.80
N TYR A 266 7.01 13.53 -4.89
CA TYR A 266 7.01 12.15 -5.37
C TYR A 266 8.40 11.70 -5.85
N ALA A 267 9.14 12.59 -6.53
CA ALA A 267 10.52 12.32 -6.93
C ALA A 267 11.45 12.09 -5.70
N ALA A 268 11.24 12.85 -4.63
CA ALA A 268 11.96 12.67 -3.38
C ALA A 268 11.60 11.36 -2.66
N MET A 269 10.34 10.91 -2.75
CA MET A 269 9.92 9.59 -2.25
C MET A 269 10.59 8.46 -3.03
N ILE A 270 10.65 8.56 -4.37
CA ILE A 270 11.34 7.58 -5.23
C ILE A 270 12.83 7.52 -4.90
N GLU A 271 13.51 8.66 -4.73
CA GLU A 271 14.93 8.66 -4.36
C GLU A 271 15.15 8.00 -2.98
N SER A 272 14.30 8.29 -1.98
CA SER A 272 14.41 7.63 -0.66
C SER A 272 14.14 6.12 -0.71
N MET A 273 13.24 5.68 -1.60
CA MET A 273 12.99 4.27 -1.87
C MET A 273 14.22 3.61 -2.51
N ASP A 274 14.79 4.24 -3.51
CA ASP A 274 15.98 3.75 -4.22
C ASP A 274 17.22 3.68 -3.30
N ASP A 275 17.41 4.68 -2.42
CA ASP A 275 18.45 4.68 -1.39
C ASP A 275 18.31 3.49 -0.42
N ALA A 276 17.08 3.12 -0.04
CA ALA A 276 16.84 1.95 0.79
C ALA A 276 17.23 0.65 0.05
N VAL A 277 16.90 0.52 -1.24
CA VAL A 277 17.37 -0.61 -2.07
C VAL A 277 18.89 -0.65 -2.08
N GLY A 278 19.56 0.49 -2.27
CA GLY A 278 21.02 0.60 -2.21
C GLY A 278 21.60 0.11 -0.89
N THR A 279 20.99 0.51 0.22
CA THR A 279 21.41 0.08 1.57
C THR A 279 21.36 -1.45 1.75
N LEU A 280 20.32 -2.11 1.24
CA LEU A 280 20.22 -3.57 1.29
C LEU A 280 21.31 -4.23 0.44
N LEU A 281 21.54 -3.75 -0.78
CA LEU A 281 22.58 -4.27 -1.67
C LEU A 281 23.99 -4.11 -1.07
N ASP A 282 24.30 -2.93 -0.52
CA ASP A 282 25.58 -2.66 0.14
C ASP A 282 25.80 -3.56 1.37
N THR A 283 24.72 -3.90 2.08
CA THR A 283 24.79 -4.79 3.23
C THR A 283 25.08 -6.24 2.82
N LEU A 284 24.42 -6.73 1.77
CA LEU A 284 24.71 -8.06 1.22
C LEU A 284 26.16 -8.18 0.75
N ASP A 285 26.67 -7.15 0.07
CA ASP A 285 28.06 -7.08 -0.40
C ASP A 285 29.03 -7.05 0.80
N ARG A 286 28.78 -6.22 1.80
CA ARG A 286 29.61 -6.09 3.01
C ARG A 286 29.65 -7.37 3.85
N LEU A 287 28.55 -8.11 3.90
CA LEU A 287 28.47 -9.38 4.61
C LEU A 287 29.02 -10.56 3.79
N ASN A 288 29.43 -10.34 2.53
CA ASN A 288 29.89 -11.36 1.59
C ASN A 288 28.88 -12.51 1.39
N ILE A 289 27.58 -12.16 1.28
CA ILE A 289 26.51 -13.13 1.06
C ILE A 289 25.72 -12.87 -0.23
N SER A 290 26.12 -11.87 -1.02
CA SER A 290 25.46 -11.52 -2.29
C SER A 290 25.38 -12.71 -3.26
N ASP A 291 26.43 -13.50 -3.37
CA ASP A 291 26.53 -14.62 -4.32
C ASP A 291 25.59 -15.78 -3.96
N ASN A 292 25.21 -15.91 -2.68
CA ASN A 292 24.26 -16.92 -2.20
C ASN A 292 22.93 -16.28 -1.76
N THR A 293 22.46 -15.25 -2.48
CA THR A 293 21.20 -14.55 -2.17
C THR A 293 20.35 -14.38 -3.42
N ILE A 294 19.11 -14.85 -3.33
CA ILE A 294 18.06 -14.58 -4.31
C ILE A 294 17.46 -13.22 -3.96
N ILE A 295 17.45 -12.26 -4.90
CA ILE A 295 16.78 -10.98 -4.73
C ILE A 295 15.64 -10.88 -5.73
N MET A 296 14.42 -10.63 -5.26
CA MET A 296 13.27 -10.29 -6.07
C MET A 296 12.85 -8.85 -5.80
N PHE A 297 12.64 -8.08 -6.86
CA PHE A 297 12.09 -6.72 -6.79
C PHE A 297 10.85 -6.66 -7.67
N ALA A 298 9.74 -6.10 -7.14
CA ALA A 298 8.51 -5.88 -7.89
C ALA A 298 7.71 -4.71 -7.32
N SER A 299 6.62 -4.31 -7.99
CA SER A 299 5.58 -3.43 -7.47
C SER A 299 4.28 -4.18 -7.25
N ASP A 300 3.51 -3.80 -6.23
CA ASP A 300 2.24 -4.47 -5.91
C ASP A 300 1.08 -4.05 -6.83
N ASN A 301 1.17 -2.91 -7.49
CA ASN A 301 0.26 -2.45 -8.55
C ASN A 301 0.89 -1.28 -9.33
N GLY A 302 0.20 -0.78 -10.33
CA GLY A 302 0.65 0.37 -11.10
C GLY A 302 0.63 1.69 -10.32
N GLY A 303 1.31 2.70 -10.88
CA GLY A 303 1.51 4.01 -10.24
C GLY A 303 0.22 4.78 -9.98
N ASN A 304 0.20 5.46 -8.83
CA ASN A 304 -0.94 6.28 -8.42
C ASN A 304 -0.90 7.66 -9.07
N MET A 305 -1.64 7.85 -10.16
CA MET A 305 -1.69 9.10 -10.91
C MET A 305 -2.95 9.95 -10.66
N TYR A 306 -3.83 9.53 -9.75
CA TYR A 306 -5.15 10.14 -9.55
C TYR A 306 -5.25 11.04 -8.31
N ASN A 307 -4.20 11.13 -7.51
CA ASN A 307 -4.07 12.08 -6.42
C ASN A 307 -3.51 13.42 -6.91
N GLN A 308 -3.47 14.40 -6.01
CA GLN A 308 -2.84 15.69 -6.24
C GLN A 308 -1.76 15.90 -5.19
N VAL A 309 -0.54 16.17 -5.64
CA VAL A 309 0.62 16.55 -4.83
C VAL A 309 1.42 17.61 -5.59
N ASP A 310 1.94 18.63 -4.91
CA ASP A 310 2.65 19.78 -5.52
C ASP A 310 1.84 20.49 -6.63
N GLY A 311 0.49 20.42 -6.59
CA GLY A 311 -0.37 20.99 -7.64
C GLY A 311 -0.41 20.21 -8.94
N THR A 312 0.05 18.96 -8.95
CA THR A 312 0.05 18.06 -10.12
C THR A 312 -0.33 16.63 -9.72
N SER A 313 -0.53 15.73 -10.68
CA SER A 313 -0.54 14.29 -10.41
C SER A 313 0.81 13.86 -9.85
N PRO A 314 0.87 12.88 -8.93
CA PRO A 314 2.13 12.36 -8.41
C PRO A 314 3.03 11.87 -9.54
N THR A 315 2.49 11.04 -10.44
CA THR A 315 3.20 10.46 -11.56
C THR A 315 2.35 10.38 -12.83
N SER A 316 2.93 9.77 -13.88
CA SER A 316 2.30 9.39 -15.13
C SER A 316 2.82 8.02 -15.55
N ASN A 317 1.92 7.09 -15.86
CA ASN A 317 2.29 5.74 -16.33
C ASN A 317 2.51 5.67 -17.85
N ALA A 318 2.43 6.79 -18.59
CA ALA A 318 2.63 6.80 -20.04
C ALA A 318 3.95 6.11 -20.43
N PRO A 319 3.97 5.30 -21.52
CA PRO A 319 2.94 5.13 -22.55
C PRO A 319 1.75 4.24 -22.15
N LEU A 320 1.80 3.57 -20.99
CA LEU A 320 0.74 2.70 -20.50
C LEU A 320 -0.49 3.54 -20.09
N ARG A 321 -1.67 3.04 -20.40
CA ARG A 321 -2.93 3.66 -20.03
C ARG A 321 -3.29 3.40 -18.57
N GLY A 322 -3.92 4.38 -17.91
CA GLY A 322 -4.46 4.26 -16.58
C GLY A 322 -3.39 4.15 -15.48
N GLY A 323 -3.78 3.72 -14.31
CA GLY A 323 -2.92 3.56 -13.15
C GLY A 323 -3.63 2.77 -12.05
N LYS A 324 -3.12 2.85 -10.83
CA LYS A 324 -3.68 2.18 -9.63
C LYS A 324 -5.20 2.17 -9.64
N ALA A 325 -5.80 1.04 -9.25
CA ALA A 325 -7.25 0.82 -9.19
C ALA A 325 -7.96 0.77 -10.56
N THR A 326 -7.22 0.57 -11.65
CA THR A 326 -7.76 0.31 -12.99
C THR A 326 -7.13 -0.94 -13.61
N MET A 327 -7.85 -1.60 -14.51
CA MET A 327 -7.36 -2.82 -15.19
C MET A 327 -6.60 -2.53 -16.49
N TRP A 328 -6.33 -1.25 -16.78
CA TRP A 328 -5.45 -0.87 -17.89
C TRP A 328 -4.00 -1.29 -17.61
N GLU A 329 -3.17 -1.36 -18.65
CA GLU A 329 -1.75 -1.74 -18.49
C GLU A 329 -1.06 -0.95 -17.37
N GLY A 330 -1.26 0.37 -17.31
CA GLY A 330 -0.67 1.21 -16.28
C GLY A 330 -1.16 0.95 -14.85
N GLY A 331 -2.23 0.15 -14.68
CA GLY A 331 -2.72 -0.25 -13.36
C GLY A 331 -2.19 -1.59 -12.87
N VAL A 332 -1.73 -2.46 -13.79
CA VAL A 332 -1.35 -3.85 -13.47
C VAL A 332 0.06 -4.23 -13.93
N ARG A 333 0.66 -3.51 -14.85
CA ARG A 333 2.03 -3.76 -15.32
C ARG A 333 3.02 -2.91 -14.53
N GLY A 334 4.03 -3.55 -13.96
CA GLY A 334 5.03 -2.91 -13.11
C GLY A 334 6.46 -3.35 -13.44
N PRO A 335 7.48 -2.76 -12.81
CA PRO A 335 8.85 -3.26 -12.88
C PRO A 335 8.96 -4.59 -12.12
N ALA A 336 9.80 -5.51 -12.63
CA ALA A 336 10.24 -6.68 -11.88
C ALA A 336 11.68 -7.06 -12.27
N ILE A 337 12.46 -7.44 -11.26
CA ILE A 337 13.85 -7.86 -11.39
C ILE A 337 14.05 -9.11 -10.53
N VAL A 338 14.79 -10.08 -11.05
CA VAL A 338 15.24 -11.25 -10.30
C VAL A 338 16.76 -11.35 -10.41
N VAL A 339 17.43 -11.43 -9.27
CA VAL A 339 18.86 -11.65 -9.15
C VAL A 339 19.09 -12.96 -8.42
N TYR A 340 19.90 -13.82 -8.98
CA TYR A 340 20.49 -14.96 -8.31
C TYR A 340 21.81 -15.29 -9.01
N PRO A 341 22.94 -14.82 -8.49
CA PRO A 341 24.24 -15.02 -9.13
C PRO A 341 24.49 -16.50 -9.47
N GLU A 342 25.19 -16.76 -10.57
CA GLU A 342 25.44 -18.09 -11.15
C GLU A 342 24.21 -18.82 -11.72
N HIS A 343 22.99 -18.42 -11.36
CA HIS A 343 21.74 -19.02 -11.85
C HIS A 343 20.96 -18.11 -12.81
N VAL A 344 21.14 -16.80 -12.73
CA VAL A 344 20.48 -15.80 -13.59
C VAL A 344 21.55 -14.94 -14.25
N GLU A 345 21.55 -14.90 -15.57
CA GLU A 345 22.51 -14.10 -16.34
C GLU A 345 22.31 -12.60 -16.06
N ALA A 346 23.38 -11.96 -15.59
CA ALA A 346 23.38 -10.58 -15.17
C ALA A 346 23.14 -9.60 -16.33
N GLY A 347 22.36 -8.54 -16.10
CA GLY A 347 22.06 -7.49 -17.07
C GLY A 347 21.13 -7.90 -18.21
N THR A 348 20.48 -9.07 -18.12
CA THR A 348 19.58 -9.57 -19.15
C THR A 348 18.15 -9.02 -19.03
N ARG A 349 17.36 -9.19 -20.10
CA ARG A 349 15.95 -8.80 -20.15
C ARG A 349 15.10 -9.92 -20.72
N SER A 350 13.94 -10.18 -20.09
CA SER A 350 12.94 -11.13 -20.59
C SER A 350 11.65 -10.42 -21.00
N LYS A 351 11.01 -10.93 -22.09
CA LYS A 351 9.67 -10.56 -22.54
C LYS A 351 8.61 -11.58 -22.09
N GLU A 352 9.00 -12.61 -21.37
CA GLU A 352 8.06 -13.57 -20.81
C GLU A 352 7.09 -12.88 -19.87
N MET A 353 5.81 -13.28 -19.94
CA MET A 353 4.77 -12.76 -19.05
C MET A 353 4.87 -13.42 -17.69
N ILE A 354 5.11 -12.64 -16.65
CA ILE A 354 5.10 -13.08 -15.27
C ILE A 354 4.03 -12.36 -14.47
N GLN A 355 3.54 -12.99 -13.40
CA GLN A 355 2.54 -12.43 -12.51
C GLN A 355 2.91 -12.64 -11.04
N SER A 356 2.36 -11.83 -10.14
CA SER A 356 2.70 -11.87 -8.71
C SER A 356 2.55 -13.24 -8.06
N CYS A 357 1.61 -14.07 -8.50
CA CYS A 357 1.44 -15.43 -7.98
C CYS A 357 2.55 -16.42 -8.39
N ASP A 358 3.42 -16.03 -9.34
CA ASP A 358 4.54 -16.87 -9.80
C ASP A 358 5.73 -16.87 -8.83
N PHE A 359 5.82 -15.86 -7.96
CA PHE A 359 6.99 -15.71 -7.09
C PHE A 359 7.13 -16.84 -6.08
N TYR A 360 6.02 -17.32 -5.53
CA TYR A 360 6.05 -18.43 -4.56
C TYR A 360 6.59 -19.72 -5.19
N PRO A 361 5.96 -20.31 -6.23
CA PRO A 361 6.48 -21.54 -6.85
C PRO A 361 7.89 -21.36 -7.44
N THR A 362 8.27 -20.14 -7.84
CA THR A 362 9.64 -19.85 -8.30
C THR A 362 10.65 -19.98 -7.18
N LEU A 363 10.36 -19.37 -6.03
CA LEU A 363 11.27 -19.45 -4.86
C LEU A 363 11.41 -20.88 -4.36
N LEU A 364 10.34 -21.68 -4.36
CA LEU A 364 10.42 -23.09 -4.02
C LEU A 364 11.36 -23.84 -4.96
N GLN A 365 11.22 -23.64 -6.28
CA GLN A 365 12.09 -24.30 -7.25
C GLN A 365 13.55 -23.86 -7.11
N LEU A 366 13.82 -22.55 -6.88
CA LEU A 366 15.18 -22.03 -6.72
C LEU A 366 15.84 -22.51 -5.42
N THR A 367 15.06 -22.79 -4.39
CA THR A 367 15.57 -23.30 -3.10
C THR A 367 15.54 -24.82 -3.00
N GLY A 368 14.95 -25.51 -3.98
CA GLY A 368 14.79 -26.98 -3.94
C GLY A 368 13.81 -27.46 -2.86
N ILE A 369 12.92 -26.58 -2.38
CA ILE A 369 11.89 -26.92 -1.39
C ILE A 369 10.66 -27.47 -2.12
N GLU A 370 10.19 -28.64 -1.71
CA GLU A 370 8.96 -29.24 -2.23
C GLU A 370 7.75 -28.74 -1.41
N SER A 371 6.60 -28.59 -2.06
CA SER A 371 5.32 -28.28 -1.44
C SER A 371 4.20 -29.06 -2.12
N GLU A 372 3.25 -29.54 -1.34
CA GLU A 372 2.03 -30.18 -1.85
C GLU A 372 0.94 -29.15 -2.24
N GLN A 373 1.18 -27.86 -2.00
CA GLN A 373 0.24 -26.80 -2.33
C GLN A 373 0.08 -26.64 -3.84
N SER A 374 -1.17 -26.52 -4.29
CA SER A 374 -1.49 -26.14 -5.67
C SER A 374 -1.46 -24.63 -5.81
N PHE A 375 -0.76 -24.13 -6.83
CA PHE A 375 -0.62 -22.72 -7.14
C PHE A 375 -1.44 -22.35 -8.39
N ASP A 376 -1.91 -21.10 -8.47
CA ASP A 376 -2.40 -20.49 -9.71
C ASP A 376 -1.21 -19.89 -10.51
N GLY A 377 -0.12 -19.59 -9.85
CA GLY A 377 1.16 -19.22 -10.45
C GLY A 377 1.97 -20.42 -10.93
N ILE A 378 2.97 -20.14 -11.74
CA ILE A 378 3.97 -21.12 -12.20
C ILE A 378 5.37 -20.66 -11.83
N SER A 379 6.32 -21.59 -11.79
CA SER A 379 7.72 -21.20 -11.65
C SER A 379 8.24 -20.53 -12.93
N ILE A 380 8.92 -19.39 -12.77
CA ILE A 380 9.55 -18.65 -13.87
C ILE A 380 11.02 -19.04 -14.08
N VAL A 381 11.52 -20.07 -13.39
CA VAL A 381 12.90 -20.56 -13.54
C VAL A 381 13.27 -20.83 -15.02
N PRO A 382 12.41 -21.42 -15.86
CA PRO A 382 12.74 -21.55 -17.29
C PRO A 382 13.08 -20.21 -17.98
N ALA A 383 12.32 -19.15 -17.66
CA ALA A 383 12.62 -17.81 -18.20
C ALA A 383 13.91 -17.21 -17.63
N LEU A 384 14.22 -17.47 -16.36
CA LEU A 384 15.47 -17.03 -15.72
C LEU A 384 16.71 -17.65 -16.38
N HIS A 385 16.57 -18.84 -16.98
CA HIS A 385 17.62 -19.51 -17.75
C HIS A 385 17.55 -19.19 -19.26
N GLY A 386 16.81 -18.14 -19.66
CA GLY A 386 16.68 -17.72 -21.06
C GLY A 386 15.75 -18.57 -21.92
N GLY A 387 14.97 -19.48 -21.33
CA GLY A 387 13.94 -20.27 -21.99
C GLY A 387 12.57 -19.58 -21.99
N THR A 388 11.54 -20.32 -22.45
CA THR A 388 10.15 -19.86 -22.50
C THR A 388 9.30 -20.50 -21.40
N LEU A 389 8.29 -19.78 -20.95
CA LEU A 389 7.33 -20.28 -19.97
C LEU A 389 6.25 -21.13 -20.64
N GLN A 390 5.92 -22.26 -20.03
CA GLN A 390 4.83 -23.14 -20.49
C GLN A 390 3.46 -22.62 -19.98
N ARG A 391 3.18 -21.37 -20.29
CA ARG A 391 1.93 -20.71 -19.93
C ARG A 391 1.42 -19.86 -21.08
N GLU A 392 0.15 -20.07 -21.44
CA GLU A 392 -0.49 -19.36 -22.53
C GLU A 392 -1.09 -18.02 -22.08
N SER A 393 -1.51 -17.91 -20.82
CA SER A 393 -2.30 -16.77 -20.35
C SER A 393 -2.03 -16.41 -18.89
N ILE A 394 -2.24 -15.13 -18.55
CA ILE A 394 -2.39 -14.62 -17.20
C ILE A 394 -3.72 -13.89 -17.05
N PHE A 395 -4.25 -13.86 -15.82
CA PHE A 395 -5.58 -13.31 -15.55
C PHE A 395 -5.51 -12.24 -14.47
N THR A 396 -6.28 -11.16 -14.66
CA THR A 396 -6.50 -10.16 -13.61
C THR A 396 -7.99 -10.12 -13.27
N TYR A 397 -8.33 -10.46 -12.03
CA TYR A 397 -9.71 -10.49 -11.55
C TYR A 397 -9.99 -9.27 -10.66
N PHE A 398 -10.86 -8.35 -11.15
CA PHE A 398 -11.19 -7.12 -10.44
C PHE A 398 -12.69 -6.83 -10.48
N PRO A 399 -13.50 -7.50 -9.62
CA PRO A 399 -14.97 -7.43 -9.60
C PRO A 399 -15.49 -6.17 -8.90
N HIS A 400 -14.80 -5.03 -9.08
CA HIS A 400 -15.10 -3.76 -8.42
C HIS A 400 -15.24 -2.64 -9.43
N GLN A 401 -15.96 -1.59 -9.01
CA GLN A 401 -16.05 -0.32 -9.71
C GLN A 401 -15.43 0.76 -8.81
N THR A 402 -14.24 1.20 -9.14
CA THR A 402 -13.55 2.29 -8.46
C THR A 402 -14.12 3.64 -8.91
N ARG A 403 -13.74 4.72 -8.22
CA ARG A 403 -14.19 6.08 -8.54
C ARG A 403 -13.05 6.98 -9.00
N VAL A 404 -11.95 6.38 -9.40
CA VAL A 404 -10.81 7.09 -9.98
C VAL A 404 -11.08 7.43 -11.47
N PRO A 405 -10.37 8.37 -12.08
CA PRO A 405 -10.34 8.48 -13.54
C PRO A 405 -9.93 7.16 -14.20
N ASP A 406 -10.34 6.95 -15.45
CA ASP A 406 -10.10 5.70 -16.21
C ASP A 406 -10.72 4.43 -15.61
N TRP A 407 -11.62 4.56 -14.62
CA TRP A 407 -12.30 3.42 -14.01
C TRP A 407 -13.06 2.58 -15.05
N LEU A 408 -13.17 1.29 -14.76
CA LEU A 408 -13.94 0.33 -15.54
C LEU A 408 -15.04 -0.28 -14.67
N PRO A 409 -16.15 -0.80 -15.27
CA PRO A 409 -17.11 -1.65 -14.56
C PRO A 409 -16.44 -2.89 -13.99
N PRO A 410 -17.11 -3.64 -13.08
CA PRO A 410 -16.60 -4.92 -12.58
C PRO A 410 -16.21 -5.85 -13.72
N ALA A 411 -14.96 -6.34 -13.70
CA ALA A 411 -14.38 -7.02 -14.85
C ALA A 411 -13.37 -8.11 -14.47
N VAL A 412 -13.01 -8.89 -15.47
CA VAL A 412 -11.87 -9.80 -15.50
C VAL A 412 -11.14 -9.62 -16.82
N SER A 413 -9.82 -9.70 -16.83
CA SER A 413 -9.05 -9.68 -18.07
C SER A 413 -8.15 -10.89 -18.21
N VAL A 414 -7.86 -11.24 -19.46
CA VAL A 414 -6.84 -12.21 -19.85
C VAL A 414 -5.81 -11.51 -20.73
N HIS A 415 -4.53 -11.82 -20.50
CA HIS A 415 -3.45 -11.56 -21.45
C HIS A 415 -3.02 -12.91 -22.01
N SER A 416 -2.98 -13.04 -23.33
CA SER A 416 -2.53 -14.24 -24.05
C SER A 416 -1.74 -13.81 -25.29
N GLY A 417 -0.46 -14.18 -25.35
CA GLY A 417 0.47 -13.63 -26.31
C GLY A 417 0.51 -12.10 -26.25
N ASP A 418 0.20 -11.43 -27.37
CA ASP A 418 0.12 -9.97 -27.44
C ASP A 418 -1.31 -9.43 -27.30
N TRP A 419 -2.28 -10.31 -27.08
CA TRP A 419 -3.67 -9.93 -26.92
C TRP A 419 -4.06 -9.71 -25.47
N LYS A 420 -4.90 -8.70 -25.23
CA LYS A 420 -5.57 -8.46 -23.96
C LYS A 420 -7.08 -8.33 -24.19
N LEU A 421 -7.85 -9.22 -23.56
CA LEU A 421 -9.31 -9.10 -23.51
C LEU A 421 -9.74 -8.69 -22.11
N ILE A 422 -10.63 -7.71 -22.04
CA ILE A 422 -11.33 -7.30 -20.80
C ILE A 422 -12.81 -7.65 -20.95
N ARG A 423 -13.31 -8.57 -20.13
CA ARG A 423 -14.73 -8.92 -20.00
C ARG A 423 -15.36 -8.08 -18.89
N PHE A 424 -16.38 -7.30 -19.21
CA PHE A 424 -17.23 -6.59 -18.23
C PHE A 424 -18.43 -7.45 -17.87
N PHE A 425 -18.58 -7.76 -16.59
CA PHE A 425 -19.70 -8.57 -16.11
C PHE A 425 -21.03 -7.87 -16.39
N HIS A 426 -21.96 -8.58 -17.07
CA HIS A 426 -23.30 -8.08 -17.46
C HIS A 426 -23.29 -6.77 -18.25
N GLY A 427 -22.19 -6.45 -18.94
CA GLY A 427 -21.97 -5.17 -19.60
C GLY A 427 -22.92 -4.91 -20.79
N GLU A 428 -23.48 -5.94 -21.41
CA GLU A 428 -24.53 -5.81 -22.44
C GLU A 428 -25.92 -5.85 -21.79
N SER A 429 -26.27 -6.96 -21.13
CA SER A 429 -27.55 -7.21 -20.43
C SER A 429 -27.35 -8.27 -19.34
N PRO A 430 -28.33 -8.53 -18.48
CA PRO A 430 -28.26 -9.63 -17.50
C PRO A 430 -27.81 -10.94 -18.14
N GLY A 431 -26.71 -11.51 -17.65
CA GLY A 431 -26.10 -12.75 -18.18
C GLY A 431 -25.23 -12.57 -19.44
N LYS A 432 -25.28 -11.42 -20.11
CA LYS A 432 -24.47 -11.12 -21.29
C LYS A 432 -23.37 -10.09 -20.98
N HIS A 433 -22.15 -10.43 -21.36
CA HIS A 433 -20.96 -9.61 -21.11
C HIS A 433 -20.71 -8.63 -22.27
N SER A 434 -19.94 -7.59 -22.01
CA SER A 434 -19.35 -6.76 -23.06
C SER A 434 -17.84 -6.78 -22.96
N TYR A 435 -17.16 -6.40 -24.03
CA TYR A 435 -15.73 -6.67 -24.17
C TYR A 435 -14.96 -5.46 -24.69
N LYS A 436 -13.68 -5.41 -24.30
CA LYS A 436 -12.64 -4.63 -24.98
C LYS A 436 -11.48 -5.56 -25.31
N LEU A 437 -11.01 -5.49 -26.56
CA LEU A 437 -9.89 -6.28 -27.06
C LEU A 437 -8.80 -5.36 -27.59
N PHE A 438 -7.55 -5.61 -27.17
CA PHE A 438 -6.38 -4.84 -27.59
C PHE A 438 -5.26 -5.78 -28.07
N ASN A 439 -4.45 -5.30 -29.02
CA ASN A 439 -3.17 -5.92 -29.36
C ASN A 439 -2.07 -5.04 -28.77
N LEU A 440 -1.41 -5.50 -27.72
CA LEU A 440 -0.45 -4.72 -26.95
C LEU A 440 0.91 -4.54 -27.64
N GLU A 441 1.23 -5.32 -28.68
CA GLU A 441 2.43 -5.13 -29.48
C GLU A 441 2.33 -3.83 -30.30
N SER A 442 1.17 -3.60 -30.92
CA SER A 442 0.91 -2.43 -31.77
C SER A 442 0.26 -1.26 -31.03
N ASP A 443 -0.41 -1.52 -29.90
CA ASP A 443 -1.19 -0.53 -29.11
C ASP A 443 -1.01 -0.76 -27.62
N ILE A 444 0.20 -0.51 -27.12
CA ILE A 444 0.53 -0.62 -25.69
C ILE A 444 -0.29 0.36 -24.82
N GLY A 445 -0.82 1.41 -25.42
CA GLY A 445 -1.65 2.44 -24.80
C GLY A 445 -3.14 2.11 -24.75
N GLU A 446 -3.57 0.95 -25.26
CA GLU A 446 -4.97 0.46 -25.22
C GLU A 446 -5.99 1.49 -25.76
N GLN A 447 -5.64 2.14 -26.91
CA GLN A 447 -6.46 3.19 -27.51
C GLN A 447 -7.51 2.64 -28.46
N ILE A 448 -7.23 1.52 -29.15
CA ILE A 448 -8.04 0.98 -30.25
C ILE A 448 -8.70 -0.32 -29.80
N ASN A 449 -10.01 -0.26 -29.52
CA ASN A 449 -10.78 -1.45 -29.15
C ASN A 449 -11.14 -2.27 -30.41
N LEU A 450 -10.56 -3.44 -30.55
CA LEU A 450 -10.73 -4.36 -31.68
C LEU A 450 -11.83 -5.41 -31.47
N ALA A 451 -12.63 -5.34 -30.41
CA ALA A 451 -13.60 -6.38 -30.06
C ALA A 451 -14.67 -6.58 -31.14
N ALA A 452 -15.11 -5.53 -31.83
CA ALA A 452 -16.08 -5.61 -32.92
C ALA A 452 -15.45 -6.20 -34.22
N ASP A 453 -14.18 -5.92 -34.47
CA ASP A 453 -13.48 -6.31 -35.68
C ASP A 453 -12.91 -7.72 -35.60
N LYS A 454 -12.75 -8.29 -34.41
CA LYS A 454 -12.12 -9.58 -34.13
C LYS A 454 -12.99 -10.50 -33.26
N PRO A 455 -14.24 -10.82 -33.65
CA PRO A 455 -15.17 -11.58 -32.80
C PRO A 455 -14.67 -12.99 -32.48
N THR A 456 -13.95 -13.65 -33.36
CA THR A 456 -13.36 -14.99 -33.11
C THR A 456 -12.31 -14.92 -32.00
N GLN A 457 -11.42 -13.92 -32.04
CA GLN A 457 -10.41 -13.73 -31.00
C GLN A 457 -11.04 -13.40 -29.65
N VAL A 458 -12.14 -12.62 -29.64
CA VAL A 458 -12.92 -12.37 -28.42
C VAL A 458 -13.47 -13.68 -27.85
N GLN A 459 -14.05 -14.54 -28.69
CA GLN A 459 -14.64 -15.81 -28.26
C GLN A 459 -13.58 -16.77 -27.68
N GLU A 460 -12.43 -16.91 -28.34
CA GLU A 460 -11.31 -17.73 -27.87
C GLU A 460 -10.82 -17.28 -26.48
N LEU A 461 -10.53 -15.99 -26.33
CA LEU A 461 -10.05 -15.43 -25.07
C LEU A 461 -11.12 -15.43 -23.96
N ASP A 462 -12.40 -15.31 -24.33
CA ASP A 462 -13.52 -15.38 -23.40
C ASP A 462 -13.74 -16.80 -22.84
N MET A 463 -13.44 -17.85 -23.64
CA MET A 463 -13.41 -19.24 -23.15
C MET A 463 -12.34 -19.41 -22.07
N LEU A 464 -11.12 -18.87 -22.26
CA LEU A 464 -10.06 -18.92 -21.25
C LEU A 464 -10.48 -18.22 -19.94
N ILE A 465 -11.13 -17.05 -20.04
CA ILE A 465 -11.70 -16.38 -18.86
C ILE A 465 -12.73 -17.24 -18.16
N SER A 466 -13.61 -17.91 -18.91
CA SER A 466 -14.67 -18.74 -18.35
C SER A 466 -14.12 -19.97 -17.63
N GLU A 467 -13.09 -20.58 -18.17
CA GLU A 467 -12.35 -21.69 -17.55
C GLU A 467 -11.64 -21.23 -16.27
N PHE A 468 -10.88 -20.15 -16.32
CA PHE A 468 -10.22 -19.57 -15.15
C PHE A 468 -11.20 -19.28 -13.99
N LEU A 469 -12.35 -18.65 -14.27
CA LEU A 469 -13.36 -18.36 -13.25
C LEU A 469 -13.95 -19.63 -12.65
N LYS A 470 -14.10 -20.69 -13.45
CA LYS A 470 -14.58 -22.00 -12.98
C LYS A 470 -13.53 -22.72 -12.14
N GLU A 471 -12.28 -22.79 -12.59
CA GLU A 471 -11.17 -23.46 -11.89
C GLU A 471 -10.82 -22.80 -10.57
N THR A 472 -10.88 -21.48 -10.50
CA THR A 472 -10.65 -20.73 -9.28
C THR A 472 -11.85 -20.71 -8.34
N ASN A 473 -13.01 -21.27 -8.76
CA ASN A 473 -14.28 -21.16 -8.05
C ASN A 473 -14.62 -19.70 -7.67
N ALA A 474 -14.40 -18.79 -8.63
CA ALA A 474 -14.52 -17.36 -8.42
C ALA A 474 -15.94 -16.93 -8.03
N VAL A 475 -16.08 -16.15 -6.97
CA VAL A 475 -17.33 -15.46 -6.65
C VAL A 475 -17.51 -14.28 -7.59
N VAL A 476 -18.48 -14.32 -8.51
CA VAL A 476 -18.66 -13.34 -9.57
C VAL A 476 -19.76 -12.31 -9.25
N PRO A 477 -19.67 -11.07 -9.81
CA PRO A 477 -20.73 -10.07 -9.77
C PRO A 477 -22.07 -10.60 -10.29
N LEU A 478 -23.17 -10.14 -9.71
CA LEU A 478 -24.55 -10.45 -10.15
C LEU A 478 -25.08 -9.35 -11.08
N PRO A 479 -26.09 -9.65 -11.92
CA PRO A 479 -26.87 -8.60 -12.57
C PRO A 479 -27.47 -7.68 -11.51
N ASN A 480 -27.39 -6.38 -11.68
CA ASN A 480 -27.93 -5.44 -10.71
C ASN A 480 -29.45 -5.29 -10.88
N PRO A 481 -30.29 -5.76 -9.94
CA PRO A 481 -31.75 -5.67 -10.05
C PRO A 481 -32.28 -4.21 -9.95
N ARG A 482 -31.43 -3.27 -9.51
CA ARG A 482 -31.75 -1.86 -9.43
C ARG A 482 -31.26 -1.06 -10.63
N PHE A 483 -30.73 -1.71 -11.66
CA PHE A 483 -30.27 -1.03 -12.86
C PHE A 483 -31.41 -0.29 -13.55
N ASP A 484 -31.20 1.02 -13.79
CA ASP A 484 -32.13 1.88 -14.51
C ASP A 484 -31.44 2.42 -15.77
N PRO A 485 -31.85 1.97 -16.97
CA PRO A 485 -31.27 2.45 -18.23
C PRO A 485 -31.31 3.97 -18.40
N ALA A 486 -32.28 4.66 -17.78
CA ALA A 486 -32.39 6.10 -17.87
C ALA A 486 -31.26 6.86 -17.13
N THR A 487 -30.62 6.21 -16.18
CA THR A 487 -29.48 6.77 -15.42
C THR A 487 -28.12 6.36 -15.95
N TYR A 488 -28.08 5.41 -16.90
CA TYR A 488 -26.84 4.84 -17.44
C TYR A 488 -26.36 5.63 -18.68
N ASP A 489 -25.16 6.18 -18.59
CA ASP A 489 -24.47 6.78 -19.73
C ASP A 489 -23.09 6.08 -19.92
N PRO A 490 -22.91 5.29 -20.99
CA PRO A 490 -21.64 4.61 -21.27
C PRO A 490 -20.47 5.59 -21.49
N LYS A 491 -20.73 6.84 -21.87
CA LYS A 491 -19.71 7.89 -22.02
C LYS A 491 -19.12 8.34 -20.68
N MET A 492 -19.76 7.98 -19.57
CA MET A 492 -19.27 8.28 -18.22
C MET A 492 -18.29 7.22 -17.70
N ILE A 493 -18.17 6.06 -18.37
CA ILE A 493 -17.15 5.05 -18.02
C ILE A 493 -15.77 5.68 -18.20
N GLY A 494 -14.93 5.56 -17.17
CA GLY A 494 -13.60 6.16 -17.13
C GLY A 494 -13.56 7.64 -16.76
N LYS A 495 -14.70 8.31 -16.71
CA LYS A 495 -14.74 9.68 -16.20
C LYS A 495 -14.96 9.63 -14.70
N ALA A 496 -14.10 10.34 -13.95
CA ALA A 496 -14.39 10.57 -12.55
C ALA A 496 -15.73 11.28 -12.46
N LYS A 497 -16.73 10.65 -11.83
CA LYS A 497 -17.83 11.42 -11.31
C LYS A 497 -17.17 12.39 -10.34
N LEU A 498 -17.12 13.68 -10.68
CA LEU A 498 -16.75 14.72 -9.75
C LEU A 498 -17.71 14.57 -8.57
N LYS A 499 -17.36 13.73 -7.62
CA LYS A 499 -17.88 13.89 -6.29
C LYS A 499 -17.44 15.29 -5.92
N SER A 500 -18.38 16.12 -5.54
CA SER A 500 -18.11 17.02 -4.45
C SER A 500 -17.52 16.12 -3.36
N THR A 501 -16.19 15.99 -3.33
CA THR A 501 -15.49 15.44 -2.21
C THR A 501 -15.96 16.32 -1.08
N GLY A 502 -16.66 15.76 -0.12
CA GLY A 502 -17.08 16.46 1.09
C GLY A 502 -15.91 16.86 1.99
N ARG A 503 -14.82 17.22 1.38
CA ARG A 503 -13.79 18.12 1.85
C ARG A 503 -13.76 19.28 0.85
N PRO A 504 -14.26 20.46 1.23
CA PRO A 504 -14.13 21.64 0.38
C PRO A 504 -12.62 21.88 0.20
N GLN A 505 -12.06 21.55 -0.99
CA GLN A 505 -11.01 22.39 -1.50
C GLN A 505 -11.59 23.80 -1.51
N ARG A 506 -10.93 24.72 -0.83
CA ARG A 506 -11.18 26.15 -1.02
C ARG A 506 -11.00 26.49 -2.51
N SER A 507 -12.06 26.30 -3.29
CA SER A 507 -12.22 27.06 -4.51
C SER A 507 -12.71 28.43 -4.07
N ASP A 508 -11.99 29.47 -4.46
CA ASP A 508 -12.46 30.86 -4.39
C ASP A 508 -13.66 31.10 -5.32
N SER A 509 -14.72 30.31 -5.17
CA SER A 509 -16.04 30.63 -5.67
C SER A 509 -16.91 30.95 -4.47
N LYS A 510 -17.05 32.23 -4.24
CA LYS A 510 -17.99 32.85 -3.29
C LYS A 510 -19.41 32.34 -3.56
N LYS A 511 -19.79 31.17 -3.01
CA LYS A 511 -21.14 30.94 -2.57
C LYS A 511 -21.16 31.29 -1.08
N PRO A 512 -22.05 32.14 -0.60
CA PRO A 512 -22.12 32.44 0.81
C PRO A 512 -22.55 31.17 1.53
N GLN A 513 -21.57 30.43 2.14
CA GLN A 513 -21.88 29.63 3.32
C GLN A 513 -22.37 30.65 4.33
N LEU A 514 -23.64 30.57 4.72
CA LEU A 514 -24.12 31.16 5.95
C LEU A 514 -23.22 30.61 7.06
N LYS A 515 -22.16 31.35 7.41
CA LYS A 515 -21.41 31.09 8.64
C LYS A 515 -22.46 31.22 9.73
N ALA A 516 -22.80 30.09 10.37
CA ALA A 516 -23.62 30.13 11.55
C ALA A 516 -22.96 31.13 12.50
N LYS A 517 -23.74 32.08 13.00
CA LYS A 517 -23.20 33.08 13.95
C LYS A 517 -22.61 32.32 15.15
N PRO A 518 -21.46 32.76 15.67
CA PRO A 518 -20.91 32.14 16.88
C PRO A 518 -21.96 32.15 18.01
N VAL A 519 -22.07 31.04 18.71
CA VAL A 519 -22.96 30.91 19.86
C VAL A 519 -22.11 30.96 21.12
N ALA A 520 -22.31 31.94 21.98
CA ALA A 520 -21.47 32.23 23.16
C ALA A 520 -19.95 32.30 22.82
N GLY A 521 -19.62 32.85 21.62
CA GLY A 521 -18.24 32.95 21.11
C GLY A 521 -17.68 31.66 20.46
N TRP A 522 -18.39 30.53 20.54
CA TRP A 522 -18.00 29.28 19.90
C TRP A 522 -18.47 29.23 18.45
N GLN A 523 -17.56 28.96 17.55
CA GLN A 523 -17.82 28.76 16.13
C GLN A 523 -17.97 27.27 15.83
N ALA A 524 -19.16 26.87 15.41
CA ALA A 524 -19.40 25.52 14.91
C ALA A 524 -18.72 25.29 13.56
N GLY A 525 -18.20 24.08 13.35
CA GLY A 525 -17.60 23.65 12.09
C GLY A 525 -17.82 22.16 11.85
N GLY A 526 -17.33 21.68 10.69
CA GLY A 526 -17.51 20.29 10.29
C GLY A 526 -18.96 19.92 10.05
N THR A 527 -19.45 18.91 10.74
CA THR A 527 -20.78 18.32 10.54
C THR A 527 -21.77 18.65 11.67
N CYS A 528 -21.58 19.76 12.39
CA CYS A 528 -22.45 20.09 13.51
C CYS A 528 -23.07 21.48 13.48
N LEU A 529 -24.19 21.61 14.18
CA LEU A 529 -24.82 22.86 14.57
C LEU A 529 -24.67 23.05 16.08
N VAL A 530 -24.57 24.29 16.54
CA VAL A 530 -24.50 24.62 17.96
C VAL A 530 -25.63 25.59 18.33
N ALA A 531 -26.24 25.37 19.46
CA ALA A 531 -27.23 26.25 20.06
C ALA A 531 -26.95 26.42 21.55
N LEU A 532 -27.42 27.54 22.12
CA LEU A 532 -27.40 27.75 23.55
C LEU A 532 -28.79 27.45 24.12
N LYS A 533 -28.87 26.57 25.12
CA LYS A 533 -30.11 26.22 25.80
C LYS A 533 -29.84 25.90 27.27
N ASP A 534 -30.59 26.49 28.16
CA ASP A 534 -30.57 26.25 29.60
C ASP A 534 -29.14 26.32 30.20
N GLY A 535 -28.34 27.32 29.78
CA GLY A 535 -26.96 27.51 30.25
C GLY A 535 -25.98 26.45 29.76
N SER A 536 -26.25 25.78 28.65
CA SER A 536 -25.38 24.75 28.07
C SER A 536 -25.29 24.90 26.55
N LEU A 537 -24.14 24.52 25.96
CA LEU A 537 -23.99 24.39 24.50
C LEU A 537 -24.57 23.05 24.07
N ILE A 538 -25.55 23.10 23.19
CA ILE A 538 -26.14 21.92 22.55
C ILE A 538 -25.51 21.77 21.17
N VAL A 539 -24.73 20.72 20.98
CA VAL A 539 -24.09 20.36 19.72
C VAL A 539 -24.89 19.24 19.06
N THR A 540 -25.45 19.49 17.89
CA THR A 540 -26.14 18.46 17.09
C THR A 540 -25.24 18.08 15.93
N SER A 541 -24.67 16.86 15.99
CA SER A 541 -23.82 16.31 14.94
C SER A 541 -24.64 15.52 13.93
N SER A 542 -24.40 15.76 12.63
CA SER A 542 -24.98 15.01 11.51
C SER A 542 -23.96 14.08 10.81
N GLY A 543 -22.70 14.01 11.28
CA GLY A 543 -21.63 13.24 10.66
C GLY A 543 -20.43 12.99 11.56
N GLY A 544 -19.31 12.63 10.97
CA GLY A 544 -18.11 12.14 11.69
C GLY A 544 -17.08 13.20 12.11
N ASP A 545 -17.35 14.51 11.92
CA ASP A 545 -16.38 15.58 12.25
C ASP A 545 -17.09 16.80 12.90
N PRO A 546 -17.80 16.62 14.03
CA PRO A 546 -18.37 17.75 14.76
C PRO A 546 -17.29 18.48 15.55
N HIS A 547 -17.14 19.78 15.34
CA HIS A 547 -16.18 20.55 16.13
C HIS A 547 -16.62 21.98 16.46
N LEU A 548 -16.13 22.46 17.57
CA LEU A 548 -16.33 23.82 18.07
C LEU A 548 -14.98 24.48 18.28
N SER A 549 -14.80 25.70 17.79
CA SER A 549 -13.58 26.47 18.03
C SER A 549 -13.88 27.79 18.72
N PHE A 550 -12.98 28.22 19.61
CA PHE A 550 -13.09 29.46 20.36
C PHE A 550 -11.74 30.18 20.37
N LYS A 551 -11.76 31.47 19.99
CA LYS A 551 -10.58 32.34 20.10
C LYS A 551 -10.57 32.95 21.50
N LEU A 552 -9.50 32.72 22.24
CA LEU A 552 -9.33 33.30 23.58
C LEU A 552 -9.21 34.84 23.50
N PRO A 553 -9.86 35.59 24.41
CA PRO A 553 -9.80 37.04 24.40
C PRO A 553 -8.42 37.59 24.78
N THR A 554 -7.66 36.84 25.55
CA THR A 554 -6.27 37.12 25.94
C THR A 554 -5.41 35.90 25.70
N GLU A 555 -4.12 36.11 25.40
CA GLU A 555 -3.14 35.03 25.26
C GLU A 555 -2.92 34.33 26.60
N VAL A 556 -2.89 33.02 26.60
CA VAL A 556 -2.61 32.17 27.78
C VAL A 556 -1.14 31.76 27.71
N THR A 557 -0.38 32.16 28.71
CA THR A 557 1.09 32.01 28.76
C THR A 557 1.58 30.91 29.71
N GLN A 558 0.68 30.26 30.43
CA GLN A 558 0.99 29.13 31.30
C GLN A 558 1.42 27.92 30.45
N GLU A 559 2.53 27.29 30.84
CA GLU A 559 3.06 26.12 30.10
C GLU A 559 2.22 24.86 30.30
N GLU A 560 1.75 24.60 31.54
CA GLU A 560 0.90 23.44 31.83
C GLU A 560 -0.56 23.91 31.92
N LEU A 561 -1.40 23.27 31.08
CA LEU A 561 -2.81 23.63 30.94
C LEU A 561 -3.71 22.40 31.05
N ILE A 562 -4.87 22.57 31.65
CA ILE A 562 -5.89 21.52 31.77
C ILE A 562 -7.24 22.10 31.34
N LEU A 563 -7.86 21.51 30.32
CA LEU A 563 -9.24 21.81 29.94
C LEU A 563 -10.19 20.88 30.71
N LYS A 564 -11.06 21.46 31.50
CA LYS A 564 -12.11 20.74 32.25
C LYS A 564 -13.44 20.92 31.55
N LEU A 565 -14.11 19.80 31.22
CA LEU A 565 -15.37 19.74 30.48
C LEU A 565 -16.40 18.89 31.24
N THR A 566 -17.67 19.31 31.23
CA THR A 566 -18.79 18.44 31.60
C THR A 566 -19.62 18.18 30.35
N ILE A 567 -19.67 16.92 29.89
CA ILE A 567 -20.33 16.49 28.65
C ILE A 567 -21.34 15.40 28.93
N SER A 568 -22.53 15.52 28.30
CA SER A 568 -23.55 14.48 28.17
C SER A 568 -23.76 14.21 26.67
N SER A 569 -23.76 12.94 26.23
CA SER A 569 -23.78 12.58 24.81
C SER A 569 -24.57 11.31 24.53
N ASP A 570 -25.32 11.27 23.42
CA ASP A 570 -25.91 10.07 22.82
C ASP A 570 -25.22 9.67 21.50
N SER A 571 -24.09 10.32 21.17
CA SER A 571 -23.29 10.07 19.96
C SER A 571 -22.43 8.80 20.07
N ARG A 572 -21.25 8.76 19.43
CA ARG A 572 -20.25 7.66 19.52
C ARG A 572 -18.85 8.19 19.24
N GLY A 573 -17.84 7.40 19.69
CA GLY A 573 -16.42 7.61 19.40
C GLY A 573 -15.72 8.52 20.41
N SER A 574 -14.42 8.76 20.19
CA SER A 574 -13.58 9.56 21.09
C SER A 574 -13.79 11.06 20.88
N GLY A 575 -13.53 11.82 21.95
CA GLY A 575 -13.36 13.26 21.89
C GLY A 575 -11.91 13.65 21.61
N HIS A 576 -11.72 14.84 21.04
CA HIS A 576 -10.41 15.45 20.86
C HIS A 576 -10.45 16.91 21.26
N ILE A 577 -9.37 17.41 21.83
CA ILE A 577 -9.11 18.84 21.96
C ILE A 577 -7.90 19.23 21.14
N PHE A 578 -7.92 20.45 20.62
CA PHE A 578 -6.80 21.07 19.94
C PHE A 578 -6.56 22.46 20.52
N TRP A 579 -5.32 22.93 20.50
CA TRP A 579 -4.99 24.31 20.84
C TRP A 579 -4.17 24.95 19.73
N GLN A 580 -4.34 26.27 19.60
CA GLN A 580 -3.57 27.09 18.68
C GLN A 580 -2.56 27.91 19.46
N GLU A 581 -1.31 27.79 19.11
CA GLU A 581 -0.22 28.62 19.61
C GLU A 581 -0.05 29.87 18.73
N LYS A 582 0.39 30.96 19.35
CA LYS A 582 0.57 32.25 18.71
C LYS A 582 1.55 32.17 17.55
N GLY A 583 1.14 32.64 16.36
CA GLY A 583 2.00 32.67 15.15
C GLY A 583 2.20 31.32 14.46
N VAL A 584 1.67 30.22 14.99
CA VAL A 584 1.84 28.88 14.42
C VAL A 584 0.72 28.54 13.44
N ILE A 585 1.08 28.07 12.25
CA ILE A 585 0.16 27.67 11.16
C ILE A 585 0.48 26.22 10.76
N PRO A 586 -0.55 25.36 10.54
CA PRO A 586 -1.99 25.61 10.64
C PRO A 586 -2.48 25.79 12.09
N ALA A 587 -3.59 26.48 12.26
CA ALA A 587 -4.13 26.89 13.57
C ALA A 587 -4.39 25.70 14.51
N PHE A 588 -5.03 24.63 14.00
CA PHE A 588 -5.31 23.40 14.75
C PHE A 588 -4.73 22.21 13.99
N PHE A 589 -3.75 21.57 14.58
CA PHE A 589 -3.06 20.42 13.96
C PHE A 589 -2.83 19.30 15.00
N ARG A 590 -2.56 18.08 14.53
CA ARG A 590 -2.51 16.89 15.41
C ARG A 590 -1.41 16.92 16.47
N ASP A 591 -0.30 17.58 16.22
CA ASP A 591 0.79 17.79 17.18
C ASP A 591 0.37 18.64 18.39
N ARG A 592 -0.68 19.45 18.23
CA ARG A 592 -1.30 20.26 19.28
C ARG A 592 -2.71 19.78 19.57
N SER A 593 -2.82 18.50 19.91
CA SER A 593 -4.09 17.86 20.25
C SER A 593 -3.94 16.80 21.35
N ARG A 594 -5.06 16.47 22.00
CA ARG A 594 -5.20 15.32 22.89
C ARG A 594 -6.54 14.67 22.65
N SER A 595 -6.54 13.33 22.59
CA SER A 595 -7.76 12.52 22.60
C SER A 595 -8.21 12.20 24.02
N PHE A 596 -9.51 12.00 24.21
CA PHE A 596 -10.09 11.49 25.45
C PHE A 596 -11.31 10.62 25.14
N GLU A 597 -11.57 9.63 26.00
CA GLU A 597 -12.73 8.77 25.86
C GLU A 597 -13.99 9.48 26.37
N VAL A 598 -15.03 9.53 25.53
CA VAL A 598 -16.33 10.12 25.88
C VAL A 598 -17.33 9.01 26.18
N GLN A 599 -18.03 9.09 27.31
CA GLN A 599 -19.14 8.22 27.64
C GLN A 599 -20.41 8.72 26.95
N HIS A 600 -21.07 7.83 26.18
CA HIS A 600 -22.22 8.16 25.34
C HIS A 600 -23.50 7.50 25.88
N ASP A 601 -23.78 7.70 27.17
CA ASP A 601 -24.91 7.15 27.91
C ASP A 601 -26.01 8.19 28.22
N SER A 602 -25.88 9.39 27.62
CA SER A 602 -26.76 10.55 27.85
C SER A 602 -26.73 11.12 29.26
N GLN A 603 -25.78 10.67 30.13
CA GLN A 603 -25.54 11.22 31.43
C GLN A 603 -24.39 12.23 31.40
N PRO A 604 -24.37 13.23 32.30
CA PRO A 604 -23.25 14.18 32.42
C PRO A 604 -22.03 13.52 33.05
N HIS A 605 -20.88 13.63 32.38
CA HIS A 605 -19.58 13.17 32.84
C HIS A 605 -18.55 14.28 32.78
N ASP A 606 -17.65 14.30 33.76
CA ASP A 606 -16.57 15.28 33.88
C ASP A 606 -15.29 14.74 33.23
N TYR A 607 -14.64 15.58 32.42
CA TYR A 607 -13.39 15.28 31.73
C TYR A 607 -12.33 16.32 32.09
N SER A 608 -11.10 15.88 32.27
CA SER A 608 -9.92 16.74 32.51
C SER A 608 -8.82 16.32 31.55
N ILE A 609 -8.46 17.20 30.61
CA ILE A 609 -7.50 16.92 29.54
C ILE A 609 -6.33 17.89 29.68
N SER A 610 -5.13 17.37 29.98
CA SER A 610 -3.91 18.15 30.22
C SER A 610 -3.00 18.16 28.98
N TRP A 611 -2.29 19.28 28.82
CA TRP A 611 -1.22 19.42 27.81
C TRP A 611 -0.22 20.50 28.24
N SER A 612 0.97 20.47 27.61
CA SER A 612 1.99 21.51 27.77
C SER A 612 2.07 22.35 26.48
N ALA A 613 2.22 23.67 26.64
CA ALA A 613 2.41 24.61 25.53
C ALA A 613 3.54 25.59 25.87
N LYS A 614 4.63 25.55 25.10
CA LYS A 614 5.79 26.45 25.26
C LYS A 614 5.58 27.82 24.62
N ILE A 615 4.58 27.95 23.77
CA ILE A 615 4.20 29.19 23.07
C ILE A 615 2.79 29.57 23.55
N PRO A 616 2.49 30.87 23.78
CA PRO A 616 1.19 31.30 24.26
C PRO A 616 0.03 30.77 23.44
N VAL A 617 -0.99 30.21 24.09
CA VAL A 617 -2.20 29.68 23.47
C VAL A 617 -3.20 30.80 23.19
N VAL A 618 -3.71 30.85 21.96
CA VAL A 618 -4.62 31.92 21.49
C VAL A 618 -6.01 31.41 21.10
N ALA A 619 -6.19 30.09 20.93
CA ALA A 619 -7.49 29.49 20.65
C ALA A 619 -7.53 28.03 21.07
N VAL A 620 -8.76 27.51 21.30
CA VAL A 620 -9.02 26.09 21.56
C VAL A 620 -10.09 25.56 20.62
N ARG A 621 -10.02 24.27 20.29
CA ARG A 621 -11.04 23.54 19.53
C ARG A 621 -11.40 22.27 20.30
N ILE A 622 -12.67 21.93 20.31
CA ILE A 622 -13.22 20.73 20.93
C ILE A 622 -13.99 19.96 19.85
N ASP A 623 -13.62 18.71 19.63
CA ASP A 623 -14.30 17.73 18.80
C ASP A 623 -14.91 16.70 19.75
N PRO A 624 -16.19 16.81 20.13
CA PRO A 624 -16.75 16.05 21.24
C PRO A 624 -17.16 14.60 20.89
N SER A 625 -17.12 14.23 19.61
CA SER A 625 -17.46 12.88 19.12
C SER A 625 -16.95 12.66 17.69
N THR A 626 -17.11 11.44 17.17
CA THR A 626 -16.78 11.09 15.77
C THR A 626 -17.98 10.54 15.00
N ALA A 627 -19.21 10.76 15.48
CA ALA A 627 -20.44 10.25 14.88
C ALA A 627 -21.61 11.22 15.01
N PRO A 628 -22.72 10.99 14.28
CA PRO A 628 -23.97 11.71 14.50
C PRO A 628 -24.50 11.52 15.92
N GLY A 629 -25.14 12.55 16.45
CA GLY A 629 -25.76 12.53 17.79
C GLY A 629 -25.92 13.91 18.38
N LYS A 630 -26.47 13.95 19.59
CA LYS A 630 -26.66 15.17 20.39
C LYS A 630 -25.70 15.17 21.56
N ILE A 631 -24.91 16.23 21.67
CA ILE A 631 -23.94 16.43 22.74
C ILE A 631 -24.28 17.70 23.48
N THR A 632 -24.37 17.64 24.80
CA THR A 632 -24.58 18.79 25.67
C THR A 632 -23.31 19.07 26.45
N ILE A 633 -22.78 20.28 26.33
CA ILE A 633 -21.61 20.73 27.10
C ILE A 633 -22.08 21.78 28.09
N SER A 634 -22.13 21.42 29.35
CA SER A 634 -22.68 22.28 30.43
C SER A 634 -21.61 23.09 31.14
N GLN A 635 -20.34 22.71 31.03
CA GLN A 635 -19.23 23.45 31.64
C GLN A 635 -17.97 23.33 30.79
N ILE A 636 -17.24 24.45 30.62
CA ILE A 636 -15.89 24.48 30.07
C ILE A 636 -15.06 25.44 30.93
N ARG A 637 -13.90 24.96 31.44
CA ARG A 637 -12.92 25.76 32.18
C ARG A 637 -11.50 25.39 31.72
N LEU A 638 -10.65 26.38 31.58
CA LEU A 638 -9.22 26.21 31.40
C LEU A 638 -8.54 26.56 32.73
N VAL A 639 -7.73 25.66 33.24
CA VAL A 639 -6.94 25.86 34.46
C VAL A 639 -5.46 25.63 34.18
N ASP A 640 -4.57 26.19 35.00
CA ASP A 640 -3.14 25.93 34.96
C ASP A 640 -2.78 24.59 35.64
N GLY A 641 -1.49 24.21 35.64
CA GLY A 641 -0.99 22.99 36.27
C GLY A 641 -1.25 22.92 37.77
N ASP A 642 -1.37 24.07 38.48
CA ASP A 642 -1.68 24.18 39.89
C ASP A 642 -3.18 24.18 40.19
N GLY A 643 -4.03 24.15 39.15
CA GLY A 643 -5.48 24.14 39.26
C GLY A 643 -6.13 25.51 39.36
N ASN A 644 -5.39 26.60 39.20
CA ASN A 644 -5.95 27.95 39.19
C ASN A 644 -6.68 28.20 37.89
N GLU A 645 -7.84 28.89 37.97
CA GLU A 645 -8.65 29.17 36.81
C GLU A 645 -8.02 30.24 35.92
N VAL A 646 -7.67 29.84 34.67
CA VAL A 646 -7.09 30.71 33.64
C VAL A 646 -8.20 31.35 32.81
N TYR A 647 -9.21 30.57 32.43
CA TYR A 647 -10.37 31.06 31.69
C TYR A 647 -11.60 30.19 31.94
N ARG A 648 -12.77 30.83 32.04
CA ARG A 648 -14.06 30.13 32.15
C ARG A 648 -15.02 30.64 31.10
N TRP A 649 -15.58 29.71 30.34
CA TRP A 649 -16.66 30.02 29.42
C TRP A 649 -18.00 30.11 30.18
N LYS A 650 -18.72 31.18 29.94
CA LYS A 650 -20.09 31.40 30.48
C LYS A 650 -21.08 31.20 29.32
N PHE A 651 -22.06 30.36 29.55
CA PHE A 651 -23.09 30.04 28.58
C PHE A 651 -24.42 30.66 28.93
#